data_36819c81481dcd07497f28e3055a5fd3
#
_entry.id   36819c81481dcd07497f28e3055a5fd3
#
_cell.length_a   1.000
_cell.length_b   1.000
_cell.length_c   1.000
_cell.angle_alpha   90.00
_cell.angle_beta   90.00
_cell.angle_gamma   90.00
#
_symmetry.space_group_name_H-M   'P 1'
#
loop_
_entity.id
_entity.type
_entity.pdbx_description
1 polymer ?
#
loop_
_entity_poly.entity_id
_entity_poly.type
_entity_poly.pdbx_seq_one_letter_code
_entity_poly.pdbx_strand_id
1 'polypeptide(L)'
;MVVIFYSEDLTPELKKGLHAVARNRTRYLALLTTLSLLTPGVALAGPDDGKAIATQSHVDSPKAFWEGDNFVLKSEHNSTTTPLPDTVAWIGKGWGRDGGNQYQFTLPADNSFDFIGKPGETYYAAPHNPTGSHDPIWLGFGADAGLPVKNFRDEYASLDIVSVDGPGDFELFNYHNSPAGLRRMLGTTPSSAHSAELTAGTHTHNYTMFTKPGRYEVTYRTTARKKDGTLVASEPTTTSLQVGGMKPADDPTPSLRERYDAATDGDASAAGYKLDIAPKSKPEKDGDENLSTISFNAENKASGTLTLLIDGYFLTDLPVSDGVAQWDEFLGPLGSEIQAVFTPEDDAPRWISETLAYAPQSKVSTDSTKSADKWNESHAPRNLAPIEETVPSTPAFHTRIERVDDSVSKLVVDTADKSFSGFINGGLYEGNSNFATVDFEGAINNGHGEFLFEDGGLYDEAKVKVTVTPHPTIKAGSGSVVLTDKYKSGKTYDADGKLGVAEAPSDENPANPTTSPEASPGTGETSVPATEGKNPEGTEGTVCSAKLSLDRGHVDIMSVREGDAFETKLKDETNIGASGLTYRKLDDVVFAVHNNAMISRPENYGDPSFDFMGPVGEKTFLLPQTQKRDVIWPGYNTEKLNYKDYKDGVVQLNIKPVSMPEGASFGMWLTGNLGGPGEILVDSTKDDFTIDTTFPTHTHTNWAFSKPGTYVFEVTYTAETTDGKKLASQPQHLTMAMGDKAIADCAADKPEPKPAPSSSSKAPAPKPAPSSTSAAPKPKPQPKPEPKPQPKPQPHEEGSSFNPLSLVLPVVLATIFQAFFNFYRDHRAEIDRWMRGLTGR
;
A
#
# COMPACT_ATOMS: atom_id res chain seq x y z
N MET A 1 -35.78 -9.77 -36.55
CA MET A 1 -36.97 -9.33 -37.30
C MET A 1 -37.63 -8.25 -36.48
N VAL A 2 -37.29 -6.97 -36.75
CA VAL A 2 -37.79 -5.83 -36.02
C VAL A 2 -38.94 -5.22 -36.83
N VAL A 3 -40.13 -5.25 -36.26
CA VAL A 3 -41.32 -4.67 -36.87
C VAL A 3 -41.37 -3.21 -36.42
N ILE A 4 -41.20 -2.28 -37.35
CA ILE A 4 -41.35 -0.84 -37.13
C ILE A 4 -42.82 -0.47 -37.38
N PHE A 5 -43.55 -0.05 -36.32
CA PHE A 5 -44.86 0.61 -36.46
C PHE A 5 -44.62 2.11 -36.59
N TYR A 6 -45.03 2.68 -37.71
CA TYR A 6 -45.27 4.11 -37.88
C TYR A 6 -46.67 4.45 -37.37
N SER A 7 -46.76 5.39 -36.42
CA SER A 7 -48.03 6.00 -36.02
C SER A 7 -47.86 7.52 -36.10
N GLU A 8 -48.71 8.16 -36.93
CA GLU A 8 -48.72 9.60 -37.18
C GLU A 8 -49.47 10.42 -36.12
N ASP A 9 -50.04 9.83 -35.06
CA ASP A 9 -50.96 10.50 -34.13
C ASP A 9 -50.42 10.70 -32.72
N LEU A 10 -49.24 11.29 -32.57
CA LEU A 10 -48.72 11.68 -31.28
C LEU A 10 -48.66 13.19 -31.13
N THR A 11 -49.17 13.71 -30.00
CA THR A 11 -49.19 15.14 -29.69
C THR A 11 -47.76 15.74 -29.58
N PRO A 12 -47.57 17.04 -29.80
CA PRO A 12 -46.25 17.70 -29.82
C PRO A 12 -45.47 17.53 -28.50
N GLU A 13 -46.11 17.38 -27.36
CA GLU A 13 -45.52 17.18 -26.05
C GLU A 13 -44.96 15.76 -25.89
N LEU A 14 -45.68 14.74 -26.38
CA LEU A 14 -45.20 13.36 -26.37
C LEU A 14 -43.97 13.15 -27.30
N LYS A 15 -43.97 13.86 -28.43
CA LYS A 15 -42.81 13.86 -29.34
C LYS A 15 -41.56 14.47 -28.71
N LYS A 16 -41.67 15.50 -27.86
CA LYS A 16 -40.57 16.08 -27.09
C LYS A 16 -40.03 15.12 -26.03
N GLY A 17 -40.92 14.40 -25.31
CA GLY A 17 -40.54 13.39 -24.32
C GLY A 17 -39.79 12.20 -24.94
N LEU A 18 -40.31 11.69 -26.09
CA LEU A 18 -39.61 10.59 -26.80
C LEU A 18 -38.28 11.00 -27.38
N HIS A 19 -38.13 12.25 -27.83
CA HIS A 19 -36.82 12.77 -28.30
C HIS A 19 -35.81 12.94 -27.17
N ALA A 20 -36.26 13.30 -25.96
CA ALA A 20 -35.38 13.40 -24.80
C ALA A 20 -34.89 12.00 -24.32
N VAL A 21 -35.79 11.02 -24.28
CA VAL A 21 -35.46 9.62 -23.95
C VAL A 21 -34.56 8.98 -25.02
N ALA A 22 -34.86 9.25 -26.32
CA ALA A 22 -34.02 8.76 -27.41
C ALA A 22 -32.60 9.40 -27.40
N ARG A 23 -32.50 10.72 -27.08
CA ARG A 23 -31.20 11.39 -26.96
C ARG A 23 -30.37 10.87 -25.78
N ASN A 24 -30.99 10.55 -24.66
CA ASN A 24 -30.25 9.95 -23.53
C ASN A 24 -29.84 8.51 -23.84
N ARG A 25 -30.75 7.66 -24.41
CA ARG A 25 -30.34 6.30 -24.80
C ARG A 25 -29.23 6.27 -25.86
N THR A 26 -29.21 7.22 -26.80
CA THR A 26 -28.15 7.29 -27.83
C THR A 26 -26.84 7.79 -27.21
N ARG A 27 -26.86 8.59 -26.14
CA ARG A 27 -25.65 8.96 -25.38
C ARG A 27 -25.11 7.80 -24.54
N TYR A 28 -25.97 7.02 -23.91
CA TYR A 28 -25.56 5.81 -23.18
C TYR A 28 -25.12 4.69 -24.13
N LEU A 29 -25.75 4.51 -25.28
CA LEU A 29 -25.28 3.54 -26.29
C LEU A 29 -24.00 4.00 -27.00
N ALA A 30 -23.79 5.32 -27.19
CA ALA A 30 -22.53 5.84 -27.71
C ALA A 30 -21.40 5.76 -26.68
N LEU A 31 -21.69 5.83 -25.35
CA LEU A 31 -20.68 5.59 -24.30
C LEU A 31 -20.32 4.10 -24.22
N LEU A 32 -21.30 3.20 -24.35
CA LEU A 32 -21.07 1.76 -24.35
C LEU A 32 -20.38 1.23 -25.63
N THR A 33 -20.60 1.90 -26.79
CA THR A 33 -19.94 1.55 -28.06
C THR A 33 -18.57 2.23 -28.23
N THR A 34 -18.29 3.33 -27.53
CA THR A 34 -16.94 3.90 -27.48
C THR A 34 -16.06 3.22 -26.45
N LEU A 35 -16.63 2.57 -25.40
CA LEU A 35 -15.87 1.75 -24.47
C LEU A 35 -15.41 0.41 -25.07
N SER A 36 -16.12 -0.11 -26.09
CA SER A 36 -15.73 -1.32 -26.82
C SER A 36 -14.84 -1.05 -28.06
N LEU A 37 -14.46 0.23 -28.32
CA LEU A 37 -13.56 0.61 -29.41
C LEU A 37 -12.27 1.29 -28.92
N LEU A 38 -12.07 1.35 -27.60
CA LEU A 38 -10.82 1.72 -26.92
C LEU A 38 -10.32 0.58 -26.04
N THR A 39 -10.43 -0.66 -26.51
CA THR A 39 -9.39 -1.61 -26.17
C THR A 39 -8.22 -1.24 -27.08
N PRO A 40 -7.15 -0.59 -26.61
CA PRO A 40 -5.88 -0.74 -27.27
C PRO A 40 -5.72 -2.28 -27.34
N GLY A 41 -5.48 -2.81 -28.52
CA GLY A 41 -5.04 -4.20 -28.61
C GLY A 41 -3.92 -4.32 -27.60
N VAL A 42 -4.09 -5.11 -26.53
CA VAL A 42 -3.05 -5.27 -25.50
C VAL A 42 -1.87 -5.83 -26.27
N ALA A 43 -0.86 -5.01 -26.45
CA ALA A 43 0.37 -5.46 -27.07
C ALA A 43 0.93 -6.53 -26.13
N LEU A 44 1.05 -7.77 -26.57
CA LEU A 44 1.54 -8.91 -25.79
C LEU A 44 2.95 -8.73 -25.24
N ALA A 45 3.73 -7.88 -25.84
CA ALA A 45 4.96 -7.31 -25.33
C ALA A 45 4.96 -5.87 -25.85
N GLY A 46 4.34 -5.01 -25.12
CA GLY A 46 4.37 -3.58 -25.40
C GLY A 46 5.56 -2.95 -24.70
N PRO A 47 6.10 -1.85 -25.24
CA PRO A 47 7.09 -1.08 -24.51
C PRO A 47 6.46 -0.52 -23.24
N ASP A 48 7.20 -0.59 -22.14
CA ASP A 48 6.93 0.19 -20.94
C ASP A 48 7.54 1.60 -21.07
N ASP A 49 7.72 2.05 -22.31
CA ASP A 49 8.27 3.32 -22.70
C ASP A 49 7.49 4.48 -22.09
N GLY A 50 8.19 5.37 -21.40
CA GLY A 50 7.60 6.50 -20.69
C GLY A 50 6.85 6.15 -19.41
N LYS A 51 6.81 4.86 -18.98
CA LYS A 51 6.21 4.44 -17.73
C LYS A 51 7.21 4.47 -16.57
N ALA A 52 6.71 4.74 -15.38
CA ALA A 52 7.48 4.58 -14.15
C ALA A 52 7.57 3.10 -13.79
N ILE A 53 8.79 2.54 -13.79
CA ILE A 53 9.04 1.14 -13.43
C ILE A 53 9.37 1.04 -11.96
N ALA A 54 8.43 0.53 -11.17
CA ALA A 54 8.61 0.28 -9.74
C ALA A 54 9.13 -1.13 -9.52
N THR A 55 10.36 -1.28 -9.02
CA THR A 55 11.03 -2.57 -8.89
C THR A 55 11.56 -2.85 -7.50
N GLN A 56 11.65 -1.83 -6.66
CA GLN A 56 12.21 -1.93 -5.30
C GLN A 56 11.66 -0.80 -4.44
N SER A 57 11.89 -0.88 -3.13
CA SER A 57 11.42 0.10 -2.16
C SER A 57 9.89 0.15 -2.02
N HIS A 58 9.43 1.14 -1.30
CA HIS A 58 8.04 1.43 -1.00
C HIS A 58 7.26 1.89 -2.23
N VAL A 59 6.13 1.25 -2.48
CA VAL A 59 5.22 1.57 -3.58
C VAL A 59 3.78 1.44 -3.13
N ASP A 60 3.03 2.54 -3.08
CA ASP A 60 1.57 2.53 -2.98
C ASP A 60 0.96 2.54 -4.37
N SER A 61 0.47 1.41 -4.83
CA SER A 61 -0.13 1.28 -6.15
C SER A 61 -1.23 0.21 -6.15
N PRO A 62 -2.52 0.64 -6.18
CA PRO A 62 -3.03 2.00 -6.36
C PRO A 62 -3.10 2.82 -5.05
N LYS A 63 -3.05 4.15 -5.17
CA LYS A 63 -3.37 5.10 -4.11
C LYS A 63 -4.48 6.05 -4.56
N ALA A 64 -5.52 6.20 -3.72
CA ALA A 64 -6.66 7.06 -4.01
C ALA A 64 -6.42 8.49 -3.55
N PHE A 65 -6.63 9.46 -4.43
CA PHE A 65 -6.57 10.90 -4.18
C PHE A 65 -7.93 11.55 -4.42
N TRP A 66 -8.17 12.72 -3.80
CA TRP A 66 -9.38 13.50 -4.02
C TRP A 66 -9.04 14.81 -4.75
N GLU A 67 -9.43 14.91 -6.02
CA GLU A 67 -9.13 16.06 -6.87
C GLU A 67 -10.41 16.51 -7.62
N GLY A 68 -10.72 17.79 -7.54
CA GLY A 68 -11.86 18.36 -8.31
C GLY A 68 -13.20 17.72 -7.99
N ASP A 69 -13.47 17.40 -6.72
CA ASP A 69 -14.69 16.73 -6.24
C ASP A 69 -14.88 15.28 -6.74
N ASN A 70 -13.83 14.61 -7.15
CA ASN A 70 -13.83 13.22 -7.57
C ASN A 70 -12.56 12.48 -7.12
N PHE A 71 -12.57 11.15 -7.19
CA PHE A 71 -11.40 10.31 -6.97
C PHE A 71 -10.50 10.26 -8.19
N VAL A 72 -9.18 10.26 -7.95
CA VAL A 72 -8.14 9.99 -8.94
C VAL A 72 -7.21 8.92 -8.38
N LEU A 73 -6.91 7.89 -9.18
CA LEU A 73 -5.99 6.83 -8.83
C LEU A 73 -4.60 7.11 -9.38
N LYS A 74 -3.60 7.05 -8.51
CA LYS A 74 -2.18 7.22 -8.82
C LYS A 74 -1.37 6.10 -8.17
N SER A 75 -0.11 5.98 -8.59
CA SER A 75 0.93 5.27 -7.85
C SER A 75 1.79 6.29 -7.11
N GLU A 76 2.19 5.98 -5.89
CA GLU A 76 3.23 6.71 -5.18
C GLU A 76 4.45 5.81 -5.02
N HIS A 77 5.56 6.23 -5.60
CA HIS A 77 6.83 5.52 -5.58
C HIS A 77 7.96 6.52 -5.28
N ASN A 78 8.76 6.26 -4.26
CA ASN A 78 9.83 7.17 -3.80
C ASN A 78 9.33 8.61 -3.58
N SER A 79 8.21 8.78 -2.88
CA SER A 79 7.54 10.08 -2.65
C SER A 79 7.19 10.86 -3.92
N THR A 80 7.09 10.19 -5.06
CA THR A 80 6.65 10.76 -6.33
C THR A 80 5.37 10.10 -6.78
N THR A 81 4.35 10.89 -7.09
CA THR A 81 3.09 10.39 -7.61
C THR A 81 3.09 10.38 -9.13
N THR A 82 2.66 9.27 -9.71
CA THR A 82 2.51 9.06 -11.15
C THR A 82 1.07 8.61 -11.43
N PRO A 83 0.43 9.00 -12.54
CA PRO A 83 -0.86 8.43 -12.93
C PRO A 83 -0.78 6.89 -12.93
N LEU A 84 -1.80 6.22 -12.41
CA LEU A 84 -1.78 4.77 -12.25
C LEU A 84 -1.49 4.00 -13.56
N PRO A 85 -2.04 4.38 -14.75
CA PRO A 85 -1.74 3.72 -16.02
C PRO A 85 -0.28 3.87 -16.50
N ASP A 86 0.39 4.90 -15.99
CA ASP A 86 1.78 5.21 -16.37
C ASP A 86 2.79 4.51 -15.42
N THR A 87 2.34 3.50 -14.67
CA THR A 87 3.17 2.74 -13.72
C THR A 87 3.16 1.25 -14.06
N VAL A 88 4.34 0.63 -13.99
CA VAL A 88 4.52 -0.82 -14.00
C VAL A 88 5.15 -1.25 -12.69
N ALA A 89 4.50 -2.14 -11.94
CA ALA A 89 5.10 -2.75 -10.76
C ALA A 89 5.72 -4.10 -11.14
N TRP A 90 7.01 -4.28 -10.87
CA TRP A 90 7.71 -5.54 -11.14
C TRP A 90 7.96 -6.34 -9.87
N ILE A 91 7.35 -7.52 -9.81
CA ILE A 91 7.56 -8.51 -8.75
C ILE A 91 8.52 -9.57 -9.29
N GLY A 92 9.81 -9.29 -9.21
CA GLY A 92 10.87 -10.16 -9.69
C GLY A 92 11.62 -10.88 -8.58
N LYS A 93 12.68 -11.57 -8.96
CA LYS A 93 13.56 -12.26 -8.01
C LYS A 93 14.31 -11.25 -7.13
N GLY A 94 14.34 -11.49 -5.81
CA GLY A 94 15.03 -10.65 -4.86
C GLY A 94 15.29 -11.35 -3.53
N TRP A 95 16.20 -10.77 -2.74
CA TRP A 95 16.62 -11.34 -1.46
C TRP A 95 16.66 -10.25 -0.38
N GLY A 96 16.29 -10.62 0.84
CA GLY A 96 16.41 -9.77 2.01
C GLY A 96 17.86 -9.47 2.39
N ARG A 97 18.05 -8.64 3.40
CA ARG A 97 19.38 -8.28 3.93
C ARG A 97 20.15 -9.46 4.48
N ASP A 98 19.45 -10.45 5.00
CA ASP A 98 19.99 -11.72 5.50
C ASP A 98 20.38 -12.70 4.39
N GLY A 99 20.13 -12.32 3.12
CA GLY A 99 20.32 -13.19 1.96
C GLY A 99 19.17 -14.16 1.72
N GLY A 100 18.11 -14.12 2.55
CA GLY A 100 16.91 -14.92 2.38
C GLY A 100 16.11 -14.49 1.17
N ASN A 101 15.43 -15.45 0.56
CA ASN A 101 14.52 -15.24 -0.56
C ASN A 101 13.30 -14.43 -0.11
N GLN A 102 12.94 -13.37 -0.84
CA GLN A 102 11.83 -12.48 -0.50
C GLN A 102 10.69 -12.53 -1.52
N TYR A 103 10.90 -13.13 -2.71
CA TYR A 103 9.91 -13.20 -3.79
C TYR A 103 9.16 -14.52 -3.85
N GLN A 104 9.46 -15.46 -2.97
CA GLN A 104 8.78 -16.74 -2.87
C GLN A 104 8.10 -16.86 -1.52
N PHE A 105 6.84 -17.25 -1.52
CA PHE A 105 6.06 -17.55 -0.32
C PHE A 105 5.64 -19.00 -0.37
N THR A 106 6.10 -19.80 0.60
CA THR A 106 5.70 -21.21 0.74
C THR A 106 4.51 -21.29 1.68
N LEU A 107 3.42 -21.89 1.23
CA LEU A 107 2.20 -22.03 2.02
C LEU A 107 2.48 -22.87 3.28
N PRO A 108 1.96 -22.45 4.45
CA PRO A 108 2.06 -23.19 5.70
C PRO A 108 1.52 -24.61 5.58
N ALA A 109 1.89 -25.46 6.54
CA ALA A 109 1.47 -26.86 6.58
C ALA A 109 0.00 -27.05 6.99
N ASP A 110 -0.68 -25.98 7.41
CA ASP A 110 -2.11 -25.98 7.73
C ASP A 110 -2.96 -25.61 6.50
N ASN A 111 -4.28 -25.63 6.62
CA ASN A 111 -5.21 -25.38 5.55
C ASN A 111 -5.66 -23.91 5.44
N SER A 112 -4.94 -22.97 6.07
CA SER A 112 -5.30 -21.53 6.06
C SER A 112 -5.36 -20.95 4.66
N PHE A 113 -4.59 -21.51 3.72
CA PHE A 113 -4.45 -21.05 2.35
C PHE A 113 -5.16 -21.94 1.30
N ASP A 114 -6.08 -22.83 1.70
CA ASP A 114 -6.82 -23.70 0.77
C ASP A 114 -7.59 -22.93 -0.32
N PHE A 115 -7.83 -21.63 -0.10
CA PHE A 115 -8.49 -20.76 -1.09
C PHE A 115 -7.61 -20.45 -2.32
N ILE A 116 -6.29 -20.69 -2.26
CA ILE A 116 -5.36 -20.34 -3.35
C ILE A 116 -4.40 -21.48 -3.71
N GLY A 117 -4.10 -22.41 -2.79
CA GLY A 117 -3.17 -23.51 -3.04
C GLY A 117 -3.14 -24.56 -1.94
N LYS A 118 -2.20 -25.47 -2.02
CA LYS A 118 -2.03 -26.56 -1.06
C LYS A 118 -0.86 -26.32 -0.13
N PRO A 119 -0.91 -26.82 1.12
CA PRO A 119 0.22 -26.77 2.03
C PRO A 119 1.54 -27.20 1.39
N GLY A 120 2.58 -26.38 1.56
CA GLY A 120 3.92 -26.63 1.01
C GLY A 120 4.14 -26.19 -0.43
N GLU A 121 3.12 -25.77 -1.16
CA GLU A 121 3.32 -25.14 -2.48
C GLU A 121 3.94 -23.75 -2.33
N THR A 122 4.84 -23.39 -3.24
CA THR A 122 5.53 -22.11 -3.25
C THR A 122 5.05 -21.23 -4.39
N TYR A 123 4.82 -19.95 -4.13
CA TYR A 123 4.27 -18.97 -5.08
C TYR A 123 5.15 -17.73 -5.17
N TYR A 124 5.03 -16.97 -6.26
CA TYR A 124 5.56 -15.60 -6.32
C TYR A 124 4.85 -14.70 -5.31
N ALA A 125 5.61 -13.88 -4.61
CA ALA A 125 5.07 -12.88 -3.71
C ALA A 125 5.89 -11.58 -3.69
N ALA A 126 5.22 -10.44 -3.72
CA ALA A 126 5.80 -9.23 -3.15
C ALA A 126 5.77 -9.39 -1.62
N PRO A 127 6.85 -9.04 -0.90
CA PRO A 127 6.95 -9.28 0.52
C PRO A 127 6.12 -8.31 1.35
N HIS A 128 5.73 -8.75 2.53
CA HIS A 128 5.11 -7.90 3.55
C HIS A 128 6.10 -6.91 4.19
N ASN A 129 7.38 -7.24 4.22
CA ASN A 129 8.45 -6.43 4.80
C ASN A 129 9.29 -5.75 3.73
N PRO A 130 9.82 -4.54 4.00
CA PRO A 130 10.69 -3.86 3.05
C PRO A 130 12.01 -4.62 2.84
N THR A 131 12.35 -4.86 1.58
CA THR A 131 13.62 -5.47 1.17
C THR A 131 14.75 -4.46 1.04
N GLY A 132 14.44 -3.18 1.20
CA GLY A 132 15.38 -2.10 1.11
C GLY A 132 15.66 -1.66 -0.33
N SER A 133 16.94 -1.52 -0.66
CA SER A 133 17.38 -1.19 -2.03
C SER A 133 17.41 -2.41 -2.96
N HIS A 134 16.92 -3.56 -2.51
CA HIS A 134 16.92 -4.81 -3.25
C HIS A 134 15.53 -5.07 -3.85
N ASP A 135 15.48 -5.81 -4.95
CA ASP A 135 14.23 -6.38 -5.46
C ASP A 135 13.79 -7.54 -4.54
N PRO A 136 12.50 -7.88 -4.47
CA PRO A 136 11.34 -7.27 -5.11
C PRO A 136 10.82 -6.01 -4.41
N ILE A 137 9.84 -5.35 -5.03
CA ILE A 137 9.19 -4.16 -4.46
C ILE A 137 8.46 -4.48 -3.15
N TRP A 138 8.30 -3.47 -2.32
CA TRP A 138 7.41 -3.49 -1.17
C TRP A 138 6.10 -2.83 -1.56
N LEU A 139 5.18 -3.66 -2.09
CA LEU A 139 3.93 -3.22 -2.72
C LEU A 139 2.82 -3.05 -1.68
N GLY A 140 2.09 -1.95 -1.77
CA GLY A 140 0.91 -1.67 -0.96
C GLY A 140 -0.17 -0.95 -1.75
N PHE A 141 -1.25 -0.61 -1.06
CA PHE A 141 -2.28 0.29 -1.57
C PHE A 141 -2.67 1.29 -0.48
N GLY A 142 -3.30 2.39 -0.88
CA GLY A 142 -3.65 3.40 0.11
C GLY A 142 -4.61 4.48 -0.36
N ALA A 143 -4.75 5.48 0.51
CA ALA A 143 -5.54 6.67 0.27
C ALA A 143 -4.81 7.89 0.84
N ASP A 144 -4.87 8.99 0.12
CA ASP A 144 -4.34 10.27 0.58
C ASP A 144 -5.08 10.77 1.83
N ALA A 145 -4.35 11.42 2.76
CA ALA A 145 -4.92 11.97 3.97
C ALA A 145 -5.96 13.09 3.71
N GLY A 146 -5.94 13.69 2.53
CA GLY A 146 -6.92 14.68 2.10
C GLY A 146 -8.26 14.13 1.63
N LEU A 147 -8.50 12.80 1.69
CA LEU A 147 -9.80 12.24 1.34
C LEU A 147 -10.89 12.78 2.29
N PRO A 148 -11.98 13.37 1.76
CA PRO A 148 -13.04 13.97 2.57
C PRO A 148 -14.02 12.92 3.12
N VAL A 149 -13.51 11.87 3.78
CA VAL A 149 -14.31 10.72 4.26
C VAL A 149 -15.47 11.15 5.17
N LYS A 150 -15.31 12.25 5.93
CA LYS A 150 -16.37 12.82 6.76
C LYS A 150 -17.62 13.25 5.97
N ASN A 151 -17.51 13.44 4.65
CA ASN A 151 -18.63 13.73 3.76
C ASN A 151 -19.30 12.47 3.21
N PHE A 152 -18.68 11.30 3.43
CA PHE A 152 -19.17 10.03 2.92
C PHE A 152 -20.01 9.31 3.96
N ARG A 153 -20.97 8.50 3.48
CA ARG A 153 -21.73 7.57 4.31
C ARG A 153 -20.74 6.60 4.99
N ASP A 154 -20.94 6.39 6.28
CA ASP A 154 -20.09 5.50 7.09
C ASP A 154 -18.59 5.89 7.15
N GLU A 155 -18.26 7.12 6.66
CA GLU A 155 -16.92 7.76 6.71
C GLU A 155 -15.79 6.96 6.05
N TYR A 156 -16.08 6.22 4.98
CA TYR A 156 -15.11 5.47 4.19
C TYR A 156 -15.35 5.58 2.69
N ALA A 157 -14.35 5.21 1.90
CA ALA A 157 -14.42 4.88 0.49
C ALA A 157 -14.04 3.40 0.29
N SER A 158 -14.33 2.83 -0.86
CA SER A 158 -13.94 1.48 -1.25
C SER A 158 -12.92 1.53 -2.38
N LEU A 159 -11.84 0.78 -2.26
CA LEU A 159 -10.97 0.44 -3.40
C LEU A 159 -11.46 -0.89 -3.98
N ASP A 160 -11.82 -0.88 -5.25
CA ASP A 160 -12.41 -2.02 -5.94
C ASP A 160 -11.45 -2.55 -7.01
N ILE A 161 -11.21 -3.87 -7.06
CA ILE A 161 -10.69 -4.53 -8.26
C ILE A 161 -11.87 -4.76 -9.20
N VAL A 162 -11.98 -3.92 -10.23
CA VAL A 162 -13.08 -4.01 -11.20
C VAL A 162 -12.90 -5.21 -12.10
N SER A 163 -11.67 -5.40 -12.60
CA SER A 163 -11.32 -6.55 -13.44
C SER A 163 -9.83 -6.88 -13.38
N VAL A 164 -9.50 -8.10 -13.75
CA VAL A 164 -8.14 -8.59 -13.94
C VAL A 164 -8.04 -9.34 -15.24
N ASP A 165 -6.96 -9.07 -15.99
CA ASP A 165 -6.52 -9.82 -17.16
C ASP A 165 -5.09 -10.29 -16.92
N GLY A 166 -4.86 -11.61 -16.81
CA GLY A 166 -3.58 -12.17 -16.43
C GLY A 166 -3.62 -13.69 -16.33
N PRO A 167 -2.45 -14.35 -16.26
CA PRO A 167 -2.33 -15.81 -16.35
C PRO A 167 -2.89 -16.56 -15.13
N GLY A 168 -3.17 -15.86 -14.03
CA GLY A 168 -3.62 -16.48 -12.79
C GLY A 168 -4.41 -15.56 -11.87
N ASP A 169 -4.41 -15.89 -10.61
CA ASP A 169 -4.99 -15.12 -9.52
C ASP A 169 -3.91 -14.50 -8.66
N PHE A 170 -4.28 -13.45 -7.91
CA PHE A 170 -3.46 -12.92 -6.84
C PHE A 170 -4.29 -12.63 -5.59
N GLU A 171 -3.61 -12.58 -4.45
CA GLU A 171 -4.21 -12.28 -3.15
C GLU A 171 -3.26 -11.40 -2.33
N LEU A 172 -3.79 -10.33 -1.75
CA LEU A 172 -3.13 -9.48 -0.77
C LEU A 172 -3.57 -9.92 0.63
N PHE A 173 -2.62 -10.25 1.46
CA PHE A 173 -2.91 -10.72 2.81
C PHE A 173 -1.79 -10.38 3.81
N ASN A 174 -2.17 -10.32 5.09
CA ASN A 174 -1.24 -10.36 6.20
C ASN A 174 -1.34 -11.73 6.87
N TYR A 175 -0.22 -12.26 7.35
CA TYR A 175 -0.16 -13.54 7.99
C TYR A 175 0.77 -13.51 9.21
N HIS A 176 0.25 -13.89 10.37
CA HIS A 176 0.96 -13.88 11.64
C HIS A 176 1.11 -15.30 12.21
N ASN A 177 1.52 -16.24 11.38
CA ASN A 177 1.88 -17.61 11.71
C ASN A 177 0.78 -18.42 12.46
N SER A 178 -0.48 -18.06 12.25
CA SER A 178 -1.64 -18.79 12.73
C SER A 178 -2.84 -18.58 11.79
N PRO A 179 -3.81 -19.52 11.72
CA PRO A 179 -5.04 -19.32 10.96
C PRO A 179 -5.79 -18.03 11.37
N ALA A 180 -5.85 -17.75 12.66
CA ALA A 180 -6.46 -16.52 13.19
C ALA A 180 -5.65 -15.25 12.88
N GLY A 181 -4.38 -15.41 12.55
CA GLY A 181 -3.49 -14.31 12.11
C GLY A 181 -3.55 -14.03 10.61
N LEU A 182 -4.28 -14.82 9.82
CA LEU A 182 -4.47 -14.55 8.39
C LEU A 182 -5.55 -13.48 8.20
N ARG A 183 -5.19 -12.40 7.53
CA ARG A 183 -6.09 -11.31 7.11
C ARG A 183 -6.01 -11.18 5.61
N ARG A 184 -7.07 -11.58 4.91
CA ARG A 184 -7.21 -11.43 3.46
C ARG A 184 -7.76 -10.02 3.19
N MET A 185 -7.01 -9.23 2.46
CA MET A 185 -7.32 -7.81 2.26
C MET A 185 -8.03 -7.56 0.93
N LEU A 186 -7.48 -8.09 -0.15
CA LEU A 186 -7.95 -7.83 -1.51
C LEU A 186 -7.42 -8.94 -2.44
N GLY A 187 -8.21 -9.41 -3.38
CA GLY A 187 -7.73 -10.45 -4.28
C GLY A 187 -8.68 -10.77 -5.42
N THR A 188 -8.32 -11.76 -6.23
CA THR A 188 -9.02 -12.09 -7.48
C THR A 188 -9.60 -13.50 -7.51
N THR A 189 -9.35 -14.33 -6.50
CA THR A 189 -9.98 -15.64 -6.42
C THR A 189 -11.49 -15.52 -6.18
N PRO A 190 -12.32 -16.50 -6.50
CA PRO A 190 -13.78 -16.41 -6.29
C PRO A 190 -14.21 -16.17 -4.84
N SER A 191 -13.34 -16.50 -3.86
CA SER A 191 -13.59 -16.30 -2.44
C SER A 191 -12.91 -15.05 -1.87
N SER A 192 -12.14 -14.31 -2.69
CA SER A 192 -11.43 -13.11 -2.26
C SER A 192 -12.37 -11.95 -2.01
N ALA A 193 -11.96 -11.03 -1.16
CA ALA A 193 -12.45 -9.67 -1.18
C ALA A 193 -12.04 -8.99 -2.49
N HIS A 194 -13.01 -8.48 -3.24
CA HIS A 194 -12.74 -7.70 -4.45
C HIS A 194 -12.75 -6.20 -4.17
N SER A 195 -13.03 -5.83 -2.93
CA SER A 195 -13.09 -4.46 -2.46
C SER A 195 -12.46 -4.36 -1.07
N ALA A 196 -11.70 -3.30 -0.85
CA ALA A 196 -11.10 -2.96 0.44
C ALA A 196 -11.60 -1.61 0.93
N GLU A 197 -11.76 -1.48 2.25
CA GLU A 197 -12.17 -0.23 2.89
C GLU A 197 -11.00 0.77 2.91
N LEU A 198 -11.25 2.02 2.52
CA LEU A 198 -10.28 3.12 2.57
C LEU A 198 -10.80 4.22 3.49
N THR A 199 -10.04 4.57 4.51
CA THR A 199 -10.19 5.80 5.28
C THR A 199 -9.15 6.83 4.83
N ALA A 200 -9.26 8.08 5.28
CA ALA A 200 -8.25 9.09 4.96
C ALA A 200 -6.90 8.70 5.56
N GLY A 201 -5.84 8.71 4.75
CA GLY A 201 -4.50 8.29 5.17
C GLY A 201 -4.34 6.77 5.31
N THR A 202 -5.25 5.94 4.77
CA THR A 202 -5.04 4.49 4.69
C THR A 202 -3.76 4.21 3.91
N HIS A 203 -2.90 3.39 4.49
CA HIS A 203 -1.63 2.99 3.93
C HIS A 203 -1.32 1.58 4.42
N THR A 204 -1.23 0.61 3.52
CA THR A 204 -1.05 -0.79 3.93
C THR A 204 -0.17 -1.55 2.96
N HIS A 205 0.79 -2.28 3.51
CA HIS A 205 1.63 -3.21 2.78
C HIS A 205 1.33 -4.63 3.23
N ASN A 206 1.22 -5.51 2.26
CA ASN A 206 0.79 -6.87 2.47
C ASN A 206 1.67 -7.82 1.65
N TYR A 207 1.67 -9.10 1.97
CA TYR A 207 2.06 -10.06 0.94
C TYR A 207 1.11 -9.90 -0.24
N THR A 208 1.66 -9.75 -1.44
CA THR A 208 0.89 -9.84 -2.68
C THR A 208 1.36 -11.08 -3.41
N MET A 209 0.61 -12.18 -3.27
CA MET A 209 0.96 -13.50 -3.80
C MET A 209 0.26 -13.75 -5.12
N PHE A 210 0.97 -14.31 -6.08
CA PHE A 210 0.48 -14.61 -7.44
C PHE A 210 0.55 -16.11 -7.71
N THR A 211 -0.51 -16.66 -8.27
CA THR A 211 -0.57 -18.10 -8.58
C THR A 211 0.28 -18.49 -9.78
N LYS A 212 0.55 -17.56 -10.71
CA LYS A 212 1.40 -17.75 -11.88
C LYS A 212 2.22 -16.52 -12.19
N PRO A 213 3.44 -16.67 -12.72
CA PRO A 213 4.20 -15.53 -13.27
C PRO A 213 3.58 -15.07 -14.60
N GLY A 214 3.98 -13.87 -15.04
CA GLY A 214 3.55 -13.23 -16.28
C GLY A 214 2.97 -11.85 -16.07
N ARG A 215 2.42 -11.27 -17.12
CA ARG A 215 1.85 -9.92 -17.12
C ARG A 215 0.39 -9.96 -16.67
N TYR A 216 0.05 -9.07 -15.74
CA TYR A 216 -1.31 -8.81 -15.27
C TYR A 216 -1.68 -7.37 -15.57
N GLU A 217 -2.87 -7.15 -16.13
CA GLU A 217 -3.49 -5.85 -16.27
C GLU A 217 -4.67 -5.79 -15.27
N VAL A 218 -4.53 -4.95 -14.24
CA VAL A 218 -5.50 -4.87 -13.15
C VAL A 218 -6.20 -3.53 -13.20
N THR A 219 -7.53 -3.57 -13.33
CA THR A 219 -8.36 -2.37 -13.35
C THR A 219 -8.94 -2.10 -11.97
N TYR A 220 -8.61 -0.96 -11.42
CA TYR A 220 -9.10 -0.48 -10.13
C TYR A 220 -10.09 0.67 -10.27
N ARG A 221 -10.90 0.86 -9.25
CA ARG A 221 -11.78 2.01 -9.07
C ARG A 221 -11.88 2.33 -7.59
N THR A 222 -12.00 3.61 -7.23
CA THR A 222 -12.39 4.03 -5.88
C THR A 222 -13.80 4.55 -5.89
N THR A 223 -14.60 4.13 -4.91
CA THR A 223 -16.03 4.41 -4.84
C THR A 223 -16.40 4.90 -3.44
N ALA A 224 -17.26 5.90 -3.33
CA ALA A 224 -17.86 6.32 -2.06
C ALA A 224 -19.31 6.75 -2.26
N ARG A 225 -20.13 6.66 -1.21
CA ARG A 225 -21.46 7.24 -1.19
C ARG A 225 -21.48 8.46 -0.27
N LYS A 226 -21.81 9.62 -0.78
CA LYS A 226 -21.97 10.84 0.04
C LYS A 226 -23.13 10.69 1.03
N LYS A 227 -23.11 11.46 2.12
CA LYS A 227 -24.20 11.49 3.12
C LYS A 227 -25.56 11.92 2.53
N ASP A 228 -25.58 12.63 1.40
CA ASP A 228 -26.79 12.96 0.64
C ASP A 228 -27.29 11.82 -0.27
N GLY A 229 -26.65 10.66 -0.24
CA GLY A 229 -27.00 9.50 -1.05
C GLY A 229 -26.39 9.48 -2.46
N THR A 230 -25.62 10.49 -2.86
CA THR A 230 -24.94 10.51 -4.17
C THR A 230 -23.79 9.53 -4.20
N LEU A 231 -23.73 8.67 -5.22
CA LEU A 231 -22.57 7.83 -5.50
C LEU A 231 -21.49 8.65 -6.22
N VAL A 232 -20.24 8.56 -5.74
CA VAL A 232 -19.07 9.13 -6.40
C VAL A 232 -18.09 7.99 -6.65
N ALA A 233 -17.56 7.90 -7.86
CA ALA A 233 -16.59 6.88 -8.23
C ALA A 233 -15.55 7.47 -9.17
N SER A 234 -14.28 7.00 -9.06
CA SER A 234 -13.29 7.29 -10.08
C SER A 234 -13.67 6.63 -11.41
N GLU A 235 -13.08 7.10 -12.49
CA GLU A 235 -13.03 6.28 -13.71
C GLU A 235 -12.26 5.00 -13.41
N PRO A 236 -12.68 3.85 -13.95
CA PRO A 236 -11.90 2.62 -13.87
C PRO A 236 -10.54 2.84 -14.54
N THR A 237 -9.47 2.51 -13.82
CA THR A 237 -8.09 2.80 -14.21
C THR A 237 -7.24 1.55 -14.12
N THR A 238 -6.57 1.19 -15.21
CA THR A 238 -5.75 -0.04 -15.32
C THR A 238 -4.29 0.26 -15.03
N THR A 239 -3.64 -0.62 -14.27
CA THR A 239 -2.19 -0.64 -14.07
C THR A 239 -1.63 -2.00 -14.44
N SER A 240 -0.33 -2.05 -14.74
CA SER A 240 0.37 -3.26 -15.12
C SER A 240 1.19 -3.82 -13.95
N LEU A 241 1.05 -5.11 -13.68
CA LEU A 241 1.92 -5.86 -12.77
C LEU A 241 2.69 -6.89 -13.59
N GLN A 242 4.03 -6.83 -13.55
CA GLN A 242 4.89 -7.83 -14.15
C GLN A 242 5.43 -8.77 -13.09
N VAL A 243 5.03 -10.03 -13.11
CA VAL A 243 5.43 -11.05 -12.14
C VAL A 243 6.44 -11.99 -12.79
N GLY A 244 7.61 -12.09 -12.21
CA GLY A 244 8.72 -12.84 -12.81
C GLY A 244 9.30 -12.17 -14.06
N GLY A 245 10.08 -12.91 -14.79
CA GLY A 245 10.80 -12.43 -15.97
C GLY A 245 12.01 -11.56 -15.64
N MET A 246 12.60 -10.99 -16.67
CA MET A 246 13.63 -9.97 -16.53
C MET A 246 13.00 -8.64 -16.07
N LYS A 247 13.80 -7.83 -15.40
CA LYS A 247 13.38 -6.49 -14.97
C LYS A 247 12.96 -5.67 -16.19
N PRO A 248 11.72 -5.13 -16.20
CA PRO A 248 11.29 -4.24 -17.27
C PRO A 248 12.21 -3.02 -17.39
N ALA A 249 12.40 -2.54 -18.61
CA ALA A 249 13.16 -1.34 -18.88
C ALA A 249 12.22 -0.26 -19.45
N ASP A 250 12.47 0.99 -19.06
CA ASP A 250 11.87 2.16 -19.68
C ASP A 250 12.70 2.50 -20.93
N ASP A 251 12.44 1.81 -22.02
CA ASP A 251 13.07 2.06 -23.30
C ASP A 251 12.04 1.89 -24.45
N PRO A 252 12.23 2.55 -25.60
CA PRO A 252 11.34 2.47 -26.74
C PRO A 252 11.46 1.15 -27.52
N THR A 253 11.24 0.02 -26.83
CA THR A 253 11.27 -1.29 -27.45
C THR A 253 9.99 -1.54 -28.25
N PRO A 254 10.06 -1.90 -29.54
CA PRO A 254 8.87 -2.23 -30.34
C PRO A 254 8.10 -3.41 -29.72
N SER A 255 6.78 -3.42 -29.86
CA SER A 255 5.95 -4.52 -29.42
C SER A 255 6.35 -5.85 -30.06
N LEU A 256 6.00 -6.98 -29.41
CA LEU A 256 6.26 -8.30 -29.99
C LEU A 256 5.71 -8.42 -31.42
N ARG A 257 4.52 -7.90 -31.67
CA ARG A 257 3.91 -7.91 -33.01
C ARG A 257 4.75 -7.13 -34.03
N GLU A 258 5.17 -5.92 -33.68
CA GLU A 258 6.01 -5.10 -34.55
C GLU A 258 7.37 -5.74 -34.82
N ARG A 259 8.03 -6.29 -33.80
CA ARG A 259 9.29 -7.03 -33.96
C ARG A 259 9.11 -8.26 -34.83
N TYR A 260 8.05 -9.02 -34.61
CA TYR A 260 7.76 -10.22 -35.38
C TYR A 260 7.45 -9.89 -36.85
N ASP A 261 6.65 -8.87 -37.11
CA ASP A 261 6.29 -8.46 -38.47
C ASP A 261 7.48 -7.85 -39.25
N ALA A 262 8.42 -7.22 -38.53
CA ALA A 262 9.66 -6.68 -39.08
C ALA A 262 10.74 -7.74 -39.36
N ALA A 263 10.73 -8.85 -38.61
CA ALA A 263 11.73 -9.94 -38.76
C ALA A 263 11.52 -10.73 -40.04
N THR A 264 12.59 -11.34 -40.54
CA THR A 264 12.58 -12.11 -41.79
C THR A 264 11.59 -13.27 -41.75
N ASP A 265 10.64 -13.28 -42.67
CA ASP A 265 9.72 -14.40 -42.89
C ASP A 265 10.43 -15.53 -43.61
N GLY A 266 10.15 -16.78 -43.27
CA GLY A 266 10.79 -17.93 -43.87
C GLY A 266 10.53 -19.25 -43.13
N ASP A 267 11.02 -20.34 -43.71
CA ASP A 267 10.95 -21.65 -43.09
C ASP A 267 12.04 -21.80 -42.01
N ALA A 268 11.65 -21.76 -40.76
CA ALA A 268 12.56 -21.90 -39.62
C ALA A 268 13.03 -23.37 -39.41
N SER A 269 12.45 -24.35 -40.08
CA SER A 269 12.74 -25.78 -39.83
C SER A 269 14.22 -26.18 -40.00
N ALA A 270 14.92 -25.49 -40.88
CA ALA A 270 16.35 -25.69 -41.12
C ALA A 270 17.27 -24.77 -40.28
N ALA A 271 16.73 -23.89 -39.49
CA ALA A 271 17.52 -22.91 -38.71
C ALA A 271 18.14 -23.52 -37.44
N GLY A 272 17.70 -24.70 -37.01
CA GLY A 272 18.23 -25.40 -35.85
C GLY A 272 17.92 -24.71 -34.53
N TYR A 273 16.78 -24.05 -34.42
CA TYR A 273 16.34 -23.44 -33.16
C TYR A 273 15.86 -24.52 -32.19
N LYS A 274 16.26 -24.41 -30.93
CA LYS A 274 15.87 -25.35 -29.90
C LYS A 274 15.61 -24.62 -28.59
N LEU A 275 14.46 -24.92 -27.96
CA LEU A 275 14.09 -24.46 -26.64
C LEU A 275 14.02 -25.65 -25.69
N ASP A 276 14.78 -25.59 -24.62
CA ASP A 276 14.75 -26.56 -23.51
C ASP A 276 14.36 -25.83 -22.21
N ILE A 277 13.43 -26.39 -21.44
CA ILE A 277 13.09 -25.95 -20.09
C ILE A 277 13.27 -27.13 -19.15
N ALA A 278 14.08 -26.99 -18.10
CA ALA A 278 14.38 -28.04 -17.16
C ALA A 278 14.64 -27.50 -15.75
N PRO A 279 14.44 -28.30 -14.68
CA PRO A 279 14.80 -27.88 -13.34
C PRO A 279 16.24 -27.37 -13.26
N LYS A 280 16.47 -26.32 -12.48
CA LYS A 280 17.81 -25.75 -12.28
C LYS A 280 18.74 -26.79 -11.68
N SER A 281 19.83 -27.07 -12.36
CA SER A 281 20.72 -28.20 -12.02
C SER A 281 21.63 -27.94 -10.82
N LYS A 282 21.86 -26.66 -10.46
CA LYS A 282 22.75 -26.26 -9.38
C LYS A 282 22.13 -25.07 -8.63
N PRO A 283 21.29 -25.32 -7.61
CA PRO A 283 20.84 -24.26 -6.72
C PRO A 283 22.01 -23.63 -5.97
N GLU A 284 22.07 -22.31 -5.92
CA GLU A 284 23.13 -21.54 -5.24
C GLU A 284 22.60 -20.82 -3.98
N LYS A 285 21.32 -20.49 -3.99
CA LYS A 285 20.63 -19.79 -2.91
C LYS A 285 19.38 -20.57 -2.52
N ASP A 286 18.90 -20.30 -1.32
CA ASP A 286 17.61 -20.81 -0.84
C ASP A 286 16.47 -20.38 -1.77
N GLY A 287 15.63 -21.33 -2.17
CA GLY A 287 14.57 -21.16 -3.17
C GLY A 287 14.99 -21.37 -4.62
N ASP A 288 16.28 -21.50 -4.92
CA ASP A 288 16.77 -21.80 -6.28
C ASP A 288 16.35 -23.21 -6.75
N GLU A 289 16.07 -24.13 -5.83
CA GLU A 289 15.54 -25.46 -6.11
C GLU A 289 14.17 -25.43 -6.79
N ASN A 290 13.44 -24.33 -6.67
CA ASN A 290 12.14 -24.12 -7.31
C ASN A 290 12.27 -23.58 -8.74
N LEU A 291 13.48 -23.18 -9.17
CA LEU A 291 13.69 -22.56 -10.48
C LEU A 291 13.79 -23.61 -11.60
N SER A 292 13.37 -23.20 -12.78
CA SER A 292 13.64 -23.87 -14.04
C SER A 292 14.61 -23.06 -14.89
N THR A 293 15.60 -23.72 -15.46
CA THR A 293 16.49 -23.11 -16.46
C THR A 293 15.83 -23.21 -17.83
N ILE A 294 15.63 -22.08 -18.46
CA ILE A 294 15.15 -21.91 -19.85
C ILE A 294 16.39 -21.68 -20.70
N SER A 295 16.60 -22.53 -21.70
CA SER A 295 17.75 -22.47 -22.59
C SER A 295 17.30 -22.45 -24.05
N PHE A 296 17.70 -21.44 -24.79
CA PHE A 296 17.50 -21.36 -26.23
C PHE A 296 18.82 -21.47 -26.95
N ASN A 297 18.84 -22.25 -28.03
CA ASN A 297 20.00 -22.40 -28.91
C ASN A 297 19.57 -22.30 -30.36
N ALA A 298 20.32 -21.55 -31.16
CA ALA A 298 20.19 -21.44 -32.59
C ALA A 298 21.49 -21.93 -33.27
N GLU A 299 21.47 -23.06 -34.02
CA GLU A 299 22.64 -23.61 -34.66
C GLU A 299 23.24 -22.63 -35.69
N ASN A 300 22.40 -21.82 -36.31
CA ASN A 300 22.81 -20.76 -37.27
C ASN A 300 23.43 -19.55 -36.59
N LYS A 301 23.52 -19.52 -35.24
CA LYS A 301 24.04 -18.41 -34.43
C LYS A 301 23.30 -17.07 -34.58
N ALA A 302 22.04 -17.11 -34.99
CA ALA A 302 21.22 -15.92 -35.11
C ALA A 302 21.11 -15.19 -33.77
N SER A 303 21.24 -13.86 -33.78
CA SER A 303 21.01 -12.98 -32.63
C SER A 303 19.66 -12.28 -32.74
N GLY A 304 19.08 -11.87 -31.63
CA GLY A 304 17.78 -11.22 -31.62
C GLY A 304 17.12 -11.33 -30.24
N THR A 305 15.80 -11.37 -30.22
CA THR A 305 15.00 -11.46 -28.98
C THR A 305 14.15 -12.72 -28.97
N LEU A 306 14.21 -13.50 -27.89
CA LEU A 306 13.31 -14.59 -27.59
C LEU A 306 12.25 -14.12 -26.59
N THR A 307 11.03 -13.93 -27.04
CA THR A 307 9.89 -13.64 -26.16
C THR A 307 9.30 -14.93 -25.64
N LEU A 308 9.09 -15.03 -24.34
CA LEU A 308 8.40 -16.15 -23.69
C LEU A 308 7.00 -15.71 -23.26
N LEU A 309 6.04 -16.57 -23.60
CA LEU A 309 4.64 -16.43 -23.21
C LEU A 309 4.24 -17.58 -22.28
N ILE A 310 3.45 -17.29 -21.27
CA ILE A 310 2.88 -18.26 -20.32
C ILE A 310 1.35 -18.13 -20.34
N ASP A 311 0.66 -19.21 -20.68
CA ASP A 311 -0.80 -19.25 -20.87
C ASP A 311 -1.31 -18.12 -21.82
N GLY A 312 -0.49 -17.73 -22.80
CA GLY A 312 -0.77 -16.65 -23.74
C GLY A 312 -0.38 -15.23 -23.27
N TYR A 313 0.09 -15.06 -22.04
CA TYR A 313 0.52 -13.79 -21.48
C TYR A 313 2.03 -13.62 -21.55
N PHE A 314 2.48 -12.38 -21.69
CA PHE A 314 3.89 -12.03 -21.71
C PHE A 314 4.56 -12.41 -20.38
N LEU A 315 5.67 -13.13 -20.45
CA LEU A 315 6.52 -13.42 -19.30
C LEU A 315 7.81 -12.59 -19.33
N THR A 316 8.56 -12.70 -20.43
CA THR A 316 9.86 -11.97 -20.55
C THR A 316 10.37 -11.96 -21.97
N ASP A 317 11.19 -10.97 -22.28
CA ASP A 317 12.06 -10.91 -23.45
C ASP A 317 13.49 -11.30 -23.04
N LEU A 318 14.07 -12.29 -23.68
CA LEU A 318 15.45 -12.73 -23.47
C LEU A 318 16.33 -12.32 -24.65
N PRO A 319 17.42 -11.57 -24.44
CA PRO A 319 18.36 -11.30 -25.51
C PRO A 319 19.06 -12.60 -25.94
N VAL A 320 19.08 -12.85 -27.24
CA VAL A 320 19.81 -13.95 -27.86
C VAL A 320 21.05 -13.41 -28.49
N SER A 321 22.23 -13.91 -28.09
CA SER A 321 23.52 -13.49 -28.60
C SER A 321 24.29 -14.72 -29.11
N ASP A 322 24.85 -14.64 -30.33
CA ASP A 322 25.55 -15.79 -30.97
C ASP A 322 24.73 -17.10 -30.96
N GLY A 323 23.40 -16.98 -31.03
CA GLY A 323 22.52 -18.12 -31.04
C GLY A 323 22.18 -18.71 -29.66
N VAL A 324 22.52 -18.02 -28.55
CA VAL A 324 22.30 -18.54 -27.20
C VAL A 324 21.55 -17.53 -26.34
N ALA A 325 20.52 -18.02 -25.63
CA ALA A 325 19.95 -17.34 -24.47
C ALA A 325 19.72 -18.34 -23.34
N GLN A 326 19.94 -17.91 -22.12
CA GLN A 326 19.67 -18.71 -20.92
C GLN A 326 19.12 -17.83 -19.80
N TRP A 327 18.06 -18.33 -19.12
CA TRP A 327 17.43 -17.64 -18.00
C TRP A 327 16.92 -18.66 -16.98
N ASP A 328 17.13 -18.39 -15.69
CA ASP A 328 16.53 -19.18 -14.62
C ASP A 328 15.25 -18.49 -14.17
N GLU A 329 14.11 -19.16 -14.22
CA GLU A 329 12.80 -18.62 -13.89
C GLU A 329 12.07 -19.47 -12.86
N PHE A 330 11.32 -18.81 -11.97
CA PHE A 330 10.37 -19.47 -11.10
C PHE A 330 9.00 -19.53 -11.79
N LEU A 331 8.64 -20.67 -12.31
CA LEU A 331 7.41 -20.87 -13.09
C LEU A 331 6.18 -21.19 -12.23
N GLY A 332 6.34 -21.19 -10.90
CA GLY A 332 5.28 -21.44 -9.94
C GLY A 332 4.93 -22.92 -9.77
N PRO A 333 3.99 -23.24 -8.84
CA PRO A 333 3.63 -24.62 -8.52
C PRO A 333 2.54 -25.18 -9.44
N LEU A 334 1.93 -24.36 -10.31
CA LEU A 334 0.87 -24.77 -11.22
C LEU A 334 1.43 -25.07 -12.61
N GLY A 335 0.80 -26.04 -13.30
CA GLY A 335 1.11 -26.29 -14.70
C GLY A 335 0.69 -25.11 -15.59
N SER A 336 1.40 -24.93 -16.70
CA SER A 336 1.18 -23.84 -17.65
C SER A 336 1.48 -24.27 -19.09
N GLU A 337 0.91 -23.53 -20.03
CA GLU A 337 1.26 -23.61 -21.44
C GLU A 337 2.34 -22.56 -21.75
N ILE A 338 3.53 -23.00 -22.18
CA ILE A 338 4.64 -22.09 -22.51
C ILE A 338 4.83 -22.07 -24.01
N GLN A 339 4.98 -20.89 -24.58
CA GLN A 339 5.29 -20.70 -25.99
C GLN A 339 6.40 -19.66 -26.14
N ALA A 340 7.26 -19.88 -27.14
CA ALA A 340 8.34 -18.96 -27.44
C ALA A 340 8.16 -18.33 -28.82
N VAL A 341 8.49 -17.06 -28.94
CA VAL A 341 8.53 -16.34 -30.20
C VAL A 341 9.94 -15.75 -30.37
N PHE A 342 10.68 -16.20 -31.38
CA PHE A 342 12.00 -15.70 -31.68
C PHE A 342 11.92 -14.69 -32.83
N THR A 343 12.42 -13.49 -32.57
CA THR A 343 12.51 -12.39 -33.55
C THR A 343 14.00 -12.05 -33.77
N PRO A 344 14.65 -12.66 -34.81
CA PRO A 344 16.02 -12.35 -35.11
C PRO A 344 16.17 -10.91 -35.63
N GLU A 345 17.37 -10.32 -35.37
CA GLU A 345 17.79 -9.01 -35.86
C GLU A 345 18.55 -9.10 -37.21
N ASP A 346 18.89 -10.31 -37.65
CA ASP A 346 19.57 -10.61 -38.90
C ASP A 346 18.62 -11.25 -39.92
N ASP A 347 19.16 -11.75 -41.04
CA ASP A 347 18.40 -12.39 -42.09
C ASP A 347 17.87 -13.80 -41.77
N ALA A 348 18.02 -14.25 -40.50
CA ALA A 348 17.52 -15.55 -40.09
C ALA A 348 15.97 -15.56 -39.99
N PRO A 349 15.29 -16.71 -40.24
CA PRO A 349 13.84 -16.75 -40.22
C PRO A 349 13.29 -16.61 -38.78
N ARG A 350 12.26 -15.81 -38.62
CA ARG A 350 11.49 -15.74 -37.37
C ARG A 350 10.82 -17.07 -37.06
N TRP A 351 10.57 -17.32 -35.77
CA TRP A 351 10.01 -18.59 -35.31
C TRP A 351 8.99 -18.42 -34.19
N ILE A 352 7.89 -19.16 -34.28
CA ILE A 352 6.93 -19.37 -33.20
C ILE A 352 6.99 -20.84 -32.85
N SER A 353 7.29 -21.19 -31.60
CA SER A 353 7.31 -22.57 -31.15
C SER A 353 5.91 -23.18 -31.08
N GLU A 354 5.81 -24.53 -31.14
CA GLU A 354 4.62 -25.18 -30.60
C GLU A 354 4.40 -24.80 -29.13
N THR A 355 3.19 -24.95 -28.64
CA THR A 355 2.87 -24.77 -27.23
C THR A 355 3.37 -25.97 -26.42
N LEU A 356 4.16 -25.70 -25.37
CA LEU A 356 4.68 -26.71 -24.46
C LEU A 356 3.81 -26.78 -23.20
N ALA A 357 3.23 -27.96 -22.94
CA ALA A 357 2.55 -28.23 -21.68
C ALA A 357 3.60 -28.45 -20.59
N TYR A 358 3.86 -27.45 -19.78
CA TYR A 358 4.81 -27.49 -18.68
C TYR A 358 4.13 -27.94 -17.38
N ALA A 359 4.71 -28.91 -16.70
CA ALA A 359 4.38 -29.25 -15.32
C ALA A 359 5.52 -28.80 -14.40
N PRO A 360 5.25 -28.39 -13.15
CA PRO A 360 6.27 -27.92 -12.21
C PRO A 360 7.43 -28.91 -12.10
N GLN A 361 8.66 -28.39 -12.17
CA GLN A 361 9.90 -29.18 -12.11
C GLN A 361 10.04 -30.28 -13.19
N SER A 362 9.29 -30.19 -14.29
CA SER A 362 9.44 -31.12 -15.42
C SER A 362 10.44 -30.64 -16.46
N LYS A 363 10.82 -31.55 -17.35
CA LYS A 363 11.60 -31.23 -18.55
C LYS A 363 10.67 -31.21 -19.75
N VAL A 364 10.69 -30.10 -20.49
CA VAL A 364 10.00 -29.96 -21.77
C VAL A 364 10.97 -29.34 -22.78
N SER A 365 10.79 -29.70 -24.05
CA SER A 365 11.60 -29.15 -25.13
C SER A 365 10.85 -29.14 -26.46
N THR A 366 11.24 -28.20 -27.30
CA THR A 366 10.77 -28.10 -28.70
C THR A 366 11.89 -27.62 -29.59
N ASP A 367 11.72 -27.75 -30.88
CA ASP A 367 12.68 -27.28 -31.89
C ASP A 367 11.93 -26.70 -33.10
N SER A 368 12.70 -26.05 -33.99
CA SER A 368 12.13 -25.35 -35.15
C SER A 368 11.48 -26.23 -36.20
N THR A 369 11.57 -27.57 -36.08
CA THR A 369 10.76 -28.50 -36.93
C THR A 369 9.31 -28.54 -36.49
N LYS A 370 8.99 -27.97 -35.34
CA LYS A 370 7.66 -27.88 -34.73
C LYS A 370 7.29 -26.41 -34.51
N SER A 371 6.86 -25.78 -35.59
CA SER A 371 6.45 -24.38 -35.58
C SER A 371 4.94 -24.24 -35.49
N ALA A 372 4.46 -23.20 -34.82
CA ALA A 372 3.08 -22.76 -34.84
C ALA A 372 2.89 -21.61 -35.83
N ASP A 373 1.70 -21.49 -36.40
CA ASP A 373 1.34 -20.40 -37.32
C ASP A 373 1.14 -19.05 -36.56
N LYS A 374 0.81 -19.14 -35.28
CA LYS A 374 0.55 -17.99 -34.40
C LYS A 374 0.86 -18.35 -32.95
N TRP A 375 1.14 -17.34 -32.14
CA TRP A 375 1.15 -17.52 -30.68
C TRP A 375 -0.25 -17.39 -30.09
N ASN A 376 -0.42 -17.98 -28.92
CA ASN A 376 -1.66 -17.83 -28.16
C ASN A 376 -1.78 -16.41 -27.64
N GLU A 377 -2.91 -15.80 -27.83
CA GLU A 377 -3.33 -14.54 -27.21
C GLU A 377 -4.62 -14.83 -26.44
N SER A 378 -4.51 -15.07 -25.15
CA SER A 378 -5.68 -15.35 -24.31
C SER A 378 -5.90 -14.14 -23.41
N HIS A 379 -6.73 -13.22 -23.82
CA HIS A 379 -7.10 -12.05 -23.05
C HIS A 379 -8.60 -12.04 -22.84
N ALA A 380 -9.02 -12.42 -21.65
CA ALA A 380 -10.42 -12.39 -21.24
C ALA A 380 -10.49 -11.78 -19.83
N PRO A 381 -10.56 -10.44 -19.71
CA PRO A 381 -10.68 -9.78 -18.43
C PRO A 381 -11.85 -10.36 -17.62
N ARG A 382 -11.58 -10.75 -16.38
CA ARG A 382 -12.60 -11.21 -15.43
C ARG A 382 -13.11 -10.04 -14.64
N ASN A 383 -14.42 -9.75 -14.72
CA ASN A 383 -15.07 -8.74 -13.91
C ASN A 383 -15.29 -9.27 -12.49
N LEU A 384 -14.97 -8.48 -11.49
CA LEU A 384 -14.95 -8.86 -10.08
C LEU A 384 -15.88 -8.00 -9.22
N ALA A 385 -15.48 -6.78 -8.88
CA ALA A 385 -16.28 -5.93 -8.01
C ALA A 385 -17.54 -5.38 -8.69
N PRO A 386 -18.63 -5.15 -7.93
CA PRO A 386 -19.85 -4.55 -8.45
C PRO A 386 -19.61 -3.10 -8.87
N ILE A 387 -20.06 -2.74 -10.07
CA ILE A 387 -19.96 -1.37 -10.61
C ILE A 387 -21.32 -0.65 -10.68
N GLU A 388 -22.42 -1.39 -10.58
CA GLU A 388 -23.77 -0.85 -10.68
C GLU A 388 -24.38 -0.64 -9.29
N GLU A 389 -25.19 0.41 -9.18
CA GLU A 389 -25.96 0.64 -7.96
C GLU A 389 -27.07 -0.40 -7.79
N THR A 390 -27.17 -0.97 -6.60
CA THR A 390 -28.20 -1.95 -6.25
C THR A 390 -28.95 -1.56 -4.97
N VAL A 391 -30.16 -2.09 -4.86
CA VAL A 391 -30.94 -2.05 -3.61
C VAL A 391 -31.04 -3.48 -3.11
N PRO A 392 -30.63 -3.77 -1.87
CA PRO A 392 -30.70 -5.14 -1.39
C PRO A 392 -32.14 -5.63 -1.36
N SER A 393 -32.34 -6.85 -1.79
CA SER A 393 -33.68 -7.50 -1.83
C SER A 393 -34.26 -7.69 -0.42
N THR A 394 -33.40 -7.73 0.59
CA THR A 394 -33.76 -7.75 2.01
C THR A 394 -32.70 -7.02 2.83
N PRO A 395 -33.11 -6.20 3.81
CA PRO A 395 -32.16 -5.55 4.72
C PRO A 395 -31.63 -6.48 5.82
N ALA A 396 -32.08 -7.73 5.89
CA ALA A 396 -31.74 -8.65 6.98
C ALA A 396 -30.35 -9.27 6.76
N PHE A 397 -29.60 -9.36 7.85
CA PHE A 397 -28.38 -10.15 7.94
C PHE A 397 -28.37 -10.96 9.23
N HIS A 398 -27.66 -12.08 9.21
CA HIS A 398 -27.48 -12.97 10.36
C HIS A 398 -26.00 -13.00 10.71
N THR A 399 -25.67 -12.92 12.00
CA THR A 399 -24.29 -13.00 12.48
C THR A 399 -24.20 -14.12 13.51
N ARG A 400 -23.10 -14.86 13.48
CA ARG A 400 -22.82 -15.87 14.49
C ARG A 400 -21.33 -15.96 14.80
N ILE A 401 -21.00 -16.29 16.04
CA ILE A 401 -19.67 -16.73 16.45
C ILE A 401 -19.73 -18.23 16.70
N GLU A 402 -18.84 -18.95 16.06
CA GLU A 402 -18.69 -20.39 16.21
C GLU A 402 -17.23 -20.75 16.52
N ARG A 403 -17.03 -21.80 17.32
CA ARG A 403 -15.72 -22.27 17.69
C ARG A 403 -15.12 -23.08 16.53
N VAL A 404 -13.88 -22.78 16.16
CA VAL A 404 -13.11 -23.53 15.17
C VAL A 404 -12.30 -24.65 15.85
N ASP A 405 -11.53 -24.28 16.89
CA ASP A 405 -10.74 -25.21 17.71
C ASP A 405 -10.61 -24.70 19.15
N ASP A 406 -9.66 -25.24 19.92
CA ASP A 406 -9.50 -24.86 21.33
C ASP A 406 -8.97 -23.45 21.55
N SER A 407 -8.46 -22.79 20.54
CA SER A 407 -7.83 -21.47 20.60
C SER A 407 -8.40 -20.44 19.62
N VAL A 408 -9.24 -20.86 18.67
CA VAL A 408 -9.73 -20.00 17.58
C VAL A 408 -11.25 -20.05 17.50
N SER A 409 -11.84 -18.88 17.41
CA SER A 409 -13.25 -18.67 17.06
C SER A 409 -13.38 -17.93 15.72
N LYS A 410 -14.53 -18.12 15.08
CA LYS A 410 -14.88 -17.52 13.80
C LYS A 410 -16.18 -16.72 13.92
N LEU A 411 -16.14 -15.45 13.53
CA LEU A 411 -17.33 -14.67 13.24
C LEU A 411 -17.75 -14.95 11.81
N VAL A 412 -19.03 -15.21 11.60
CA VAL A 412 -19.63 -15.35 10.27
C VAL A 412 -20.77 -14.36 10.13
N VAL A 413 -20.85 -13.73 8.98
CA VAL A 413 -21.94 -12.82 8.59
C VAL A 413 -22.56 -13.32 7.29
N ASP A 414 -23.87 -13.60 7.32
CA ASP A 414 -24.63 -14.03 6.17
C ASP A 414 -25.76 -13.07 5.87
N THR A 415 -25.93 -12.68 4.61
CA THR A 415 -27.13 -11.99 4.11
C THR A 415 -27.96 -12.94 3.24
N ALA A 416 -29.26 -12.77 3.23
CA ALA A 416 -30.13 -13.54 2.35
C ALA A 416 -29.97 -13.12 0.87
N ASP A 417 -29.53 -11.91 0.63
CA ASP A 417 -29.23 -11.39 -0.71
C ASP A 417 -27.81 -11.78 -1.12
N LYS A 418 -27.70 -12.72 -2.06
CA LYS A 418 -26.41 -13.21 -2.56
C LYS A 418 -25.69 -12.25 -3.51
N SER A 419 -26.32 -11.11 -3.87
CA SER A 419 -25.66 -10.01 -4.58
C SER A 419 -25.08 -8.96 -3.65
N PHE A 420 -25.25 -9.11 -2.32
CA PHE A 420 -24.77 -8.16 -1.34
C PHE A 420 -23.25 -8.24 -1.21
N SER A 421 -22.62 -7.06 -1.27
CA SER A 421 -21.19 -6.85 -0.96
C SER A 421 -21.06 -5.77 0.11
N GLY A 422 -20.03 -5.84 0.92
CA GLY A 422 -19.77 -4.87 1.99
C GLY A 422 -18.68 -5.32 2.91
N PHE A 423 -18.70 -4.79 4.13
CA PHE A 423 -17.65 -5.00 5.11
C PHE A 423 -18.21 -5.40 6.47
N ILE A 424 -17.45 -6.21 7.18
CA ILE A 424 -17.64 -6.56 8.58
C ILE A 424 -16.84 -5.58 9.41
N ASN A 425 -17.47 -4.91 10.36
CA ASN A 425 -16.87 -3.99 11.30
C ASN A 425 -17.36 -4.27 12.72
N GLY A 426 -16.78 -3.60 13.71
CA GLY A 426 -17.13 -3.79 15.13
C GLY A 426 -16.05 -4.55 15.87
N GLY A 427 -16.41 -5.35 16.91
CA GLY A 427 -15.38 -6.06 17.66
C GLY A 427 -15.83 -6.54 19.03
N LEU A 428 -14.82 -6.95 19.83
CA LEU A 428 -14.94 -7.24 21.25
C LEU A 428 -14.47 -6.02 22.05
N TYR A 429 -15.34 -5.53 22.94
CA TYR A 429 -15.12 -4.32 23.74
C TYR A 429 -15.06 -4.67 25.21
N GLU A 430 -13.93 -4.42 25.88
CA GLU A 430 -13.76 -4.66 27.31
C GLU A 430 -14.31 -3.49 28.15
N GLY A 431 -15.08 -3.81 29.18
CA GLY A 431 -15.66 -2.83 30.11
C GLY A 431 -16.53 -1.79 29.40
N ASN A 432 -16.21 -0.50 29.62
CA ASN A 432 -16.90 0.63 28.98
C ASN A 432 -16.05 1.26 27.85
N SER A 433 -15.10 0.52 27.29
CA SER A 433 -14.26 1.03 26.19
C SER A 433 -15.10 1.30 24.94
N ASN A 434 -14.80 2.41 24.26
CA ASN A 434 -15.30 2.70 22.93
C ASN A 434 -14.43 2.08 21.84
N PHE A 435 -13.26 1.54 22.22
CA PHE A 435 -12.31 0.90 21.31
C PHE A 435 -12.38 -0.61 21.50
N ALA A 436 -12.40 -1.33 20.38
CA ALA A 436 -12.40 -2.79 20.42
C ALA A 436 -11.01 -3.31 20.77
N THR A 437 -10.95 -4.33 21.65
CA THR A 437 -9.72 -5.09 21.89
C THR A 437 -9.41 -6.00 20.71
N VAL A 438 -10.46 -6.60 20.13
CA VAL A 438 -10.38 -7.32 18.84
C VAL A 438 -11.28 -6.57 17.86
N ASP A 439 -10.70 -5.97 16.84
CA ASP A 439 -11.44 -5.37 15.74
C ASP A 439 -11.87 -6.45 14.75
N PHE A 440 -13.13 -6.46 14.39
CA PHE A 440 -13.62 -7.28 13.29
C PHE A 440 -13.40 -6.53 11.99
N GLU A 441 -12.63 -7.12 11.10
CA GLU A 441 -12.30 -6.57 9.79
C GLU A 441 -12.45 -7.67 8.74
N GLY A 442 -13.33 -7.48 7.79
CA GLY A 442 -13.53 -8.46 6.74
C GLY A 442 -14.44 -7.96 5.65
N ALA A 443 -14.35 -8.56 4.48
CA ALA A 443 -15.25 -8.29 3.38
C ALA A 443 -16.42 -9.27 3.37
N ILE A 444 -17.56 -8.79 2.89
CA ILE A 444 -18.74 -9.60 2.58
C ILE A 444 -18.85 -9.67 1.07
N ASN A 445 -18.69 -10.87 0.51
CA ASN A 445 -18.85 -11.15 -0.90
C ASN A 445 -19.99 -12.14 -1.13
N ASN A 446 -20.82 -11.90 -2.13
CA ASN A 446 -21.93 -12.78 -2.46
C ASN A 446 -22.82 -13.10 -1.24
N GLY A 447 -22.96 -12.11 -0.35
CA GLY A 447 -23.75 -12.19 0.87
C GLY A 447 -23.16 -13.02 1.99
N HIS A 448 -21.85 -13.30 1.96
CA HIS A 448 -21.14 -14.08 2.97
C HIS A 448 -19.80 -13.42 3.33
N GLY A 449 -19.46 -13.41 4.63
CA GLY A 449 -18.18 -12.94 5.13
C GLY A 449 -17.79 -13.64 6.42
N GLU A 450 -16.48 -13.84 6.62
CA GLU A 450 -15.91 -14.53 7.78
C GLU A 450 -14.74 -13.73 8.37
N PHE A 451 -14.54 -13.89 9.69
CA PHE A 451 -13.40 -13.32 10.40
C PHE A 451 -12.96 -14.29 11.50
N LEU A 452 -11.70 -14.73 11.43
CA LEU A 452 -11.09 -15.59 12.46
C LEU A 452 -10.41 -14.74 13.53
N PHE A 453 -10.51 -15.13 14.79
CA PHE A 453 -9.79 -14.48 15.89
C PHE A 453 -9.36 -15.48 16.95
N GLU A 454 -8.25 -15.19 17.62
CA GLU A 454 -7.80 -15.99 18.76
C GLU A 454 -8.77 -15.86 19.93
N ASP A 455 -9.08 -16.97 20.55
CA ASP A 455 -10.11 -17.10 21.59
C ASP A 455 -9.65 -18.02 22.72
N GLY A 456 -8.55 -17.66 23.38
CA GLY A 456 -7.98 -18.40 24.51
C GLY A 456 -8.54 -18.00 25.89
N GLY A 457 -9.75 -17.43 25.95
CA GLY A 457 -10.32 -16.92 27.21
C GLY A 457 -9.85 -15.52 27.58
N LEU A 458 -9.12 -14.87 26.71
CA LEU A 458 -8.56 -13.53 26.91
C LEU A 458 -9.62 -12.44 26.95
N TYR A 459 -10.78 -12.69 26.33
CA TYR A 459 -11.83 -11.70 26.10
C TYR A 459 -13.13 -12.02 26.87
N ASP A 460 -13.05 -12.90 27.86
CA ASP A 460 -14.20 -13.22 28.73
C ASP A 460 -14.77 -11.93 29.36
N GLU A 461 -16.11 -11.79 29.39
CA GLU A 461 -16.86 -10.61 29.84
C GLU A 461 -16.87 -9.42 28.85
N ALA A 462 -16.19 -9.49 27.70
CA ALA A 462 -16.27 -8.44 26.67
C ALA A 462 -17.67 -8.36 26.05
N LYS A 463 -18.06 -7.17 25.64
CA LYS A 463 -19.23 -6.94 24.78
C LYS A 463 -18.88 -7.22 23.34
N VAL A 464 -19.70 -7.98 22.62
CA VAL A 464 -19.51 -8.25 21.19
C VAL A 464 -20.54 -7.48 20.38
N LYS A 465 -20.06 -6.59 19.54
CA LYS A 465 -20.87 -5.83 18.59
C LYS A 465 -20.37 -6.06 17.16
N VAL A 466 -21.28 -6.38 16.26
CA VAL A 466 -21.00 -6.51 14.82
C VAL A 466 -21.73 -5.41 14.06
N THR A 467 -21.05 -4.81 13.12
CA THR A 467 -21.62 -3.83 12.19
C THR A 467 -21.38 -4.33 10.77
N VAL A 468 -22.45 -4.38 9.99
CA VAL A 468 -22.39 -4.66 8.56
C VAL A 468 -22.49 -3.35 7.82
N THR A 469 -21.45 -3.01 7.07
CA THR A 469 -21.34 -1.78 6.30
C THR A 469 -21.48 -2.11 4.81
N PRO A 470 -22.57 -1.67 4.14
CA PRO A 470 -22.78 -1.98 2.72
C PRO A 470 -21.75 -1.30 1.84
N HIS A 471 -21.28 -1.99 0.80
CA HIS A 471 -20.46 -1.38 -0.26
C HIS A 471 -21.11 -0.07 -0.76
N PRO A 472 -20.33 0.97 -1.16
CA PRO A 472 -20.89 2.25 -1.60
C PRO A 472 -21.93 2.17 -2.73
N THR A 473 -21.84 1.17 -3.63
CA THR A 473 -22.84 0.94 -4.68
C THR A 473 -24.19 0.46 -4.13
N ILE A 474 -24.25 -0.01 -2.90
CA ILE A 474 -25.50 -0.52 -2.31
C ILE A 474 -26.25 0.62 -1.62
N LYS A 475 -27.54 0.78 -2.00
CA LYS A 475 -28.45 1.78 -1.42
C LYS A 475 -29.07 1.28 -0.12
N ALA A 476 -28.24 1.12 0.90
CA ALA A 476 -28.66 0.83 2.27
C ALA A 476 -27.66 1.48 3.23
N GLY A 477 -28.07 1.81 4.42
CA GLY A 477 -27.18 2.26 5.49
C GLY A 477 -26.60 1.09 6.26
N SER A 478 -25.54 1.31 7.05
CA SER A 478 -24.95 0.32 7.94
C SER A 478 -25.96 -0.17 8.99
N GLY A 479 -25.81 -1.43 9.39
CA GLY A 479 -26.59 -2.06 10.44
C GLY A 479 -25.71 -2.65 11.51
N SER A 480 -26.09 -2.48 12.79
CA SER A 480 -25.34 -3.06 13.90
C SER A 480 -26.20 -3.98 14.75
N VAL A 481 -25.57 -5.00 15.32
CA VAL A 481 -26.19 -5.90 16.27
C VAL A 481 -25.22 -6.23 17.42
N VAL A 482 -25.75 -6.38 18.63
CA VAL A 482 -24.97 -6.87 19.77
C VAL A 482 -25.25 -8.36 19.91
N LEU A 483 -24.22 -9.21 19.72
CA LEU A 483 -24.33 -10.64 19.86
C LEU A 483 -24.43 -11.03 21.35
N THR A 484 -23.65 -10.36 22.20
CA THR A 484 -23.68 -10.55 23.64
C THR A 484 -23.07 -9.33 24.34
N ASP A 485 -23.57 -9.01 25.54
CA ASP A 485 -22.95 -8.04 26.44
C ASP A 485 -21.85 -8.67 27.31
N LYS A 486 -21.73 -10.01 27.28
CA LYS A 486 -20.76 -10.78 28.07
C LYS A 486 -20.31 -12.00 27.29
N TYR A 487 -19.24 -11.80 26.56
CA TYR A 487 -18.61 -12.89 25.81
C TYR A 487 -17.99 -13.92 26.76
N LYS A 488 -17.99 -15.15 26.33
CA LYS A 488 -17.26 -16.22 26.99
C LYS A 488 -16.66 -17.14 25.94
N SER A 489 -15.36 -17.31 26.00
CA SER A 489 -14.59 -18.16 25.12
C SER A 489 -15.23 -19.56 25.00
N GLY A 490 -15.22 -20.09 23.80
CA GLY A 490 -15.74 -21.42 23.45
C GLY A 490 -17.24 -21.56 23.41
N LYS A 491 -18.02 -20.47 23.57
CA LYS A 491 -19.46 -20.49 23.36
C LYS A 491 -19.84 -19.96 21.99
N THR A 492 -20.93 -20.49 21.44
CA THR A 492 -21.58 -20.00 20.24
C THR A 492 -22.53 -18.87 20.59
N TYR A 493 -22.60 -17.87 19.71
CA TYR A 493 -23.52 -16.75 19.77
C TYR A 493 -24.10 -16.53 18.39
N ASP A 494 -25.35 -16.12 18.33
CA ASP A 494 -26.01 -15.75 17.08
C ASP A 494 -26.99 -14.59 17.29
N ALA A 495 -27.18 -13.76 16.28
CA ALA A 495 -28.14 -12.68 16.30
C ALA A 495 -28.51 -12.23 14.87
N ASP A 496 -29.75 -11.82 14.72
CA ASP A 496 -30.26 -11.20 13.50
C ASP A 496 -30.10 -9.67 13.58
N GLY A 497 -29.56 -9.08 12.50
CA GLY A 497 -29.42 -7.65 12.32
C GLY A 497 -30.18 -7.15 11.10
N LYS A 498 -30.25 -5.82 10.98
CA LYS A 498 -30.87 -5.16 9.82
C LYS A 498 -30.03 -3.99 9.38
N LEU A 499 -29.82 -3.87 8.09
CA LEU A 499 -29.27 -2.70 7.45
C LEU A 499 -30.18 -1.49 7.65
N GLY A 500 -29.60 -0.29 7.77
CA GLY A 500 -30.32 0.97 7.77
C GLY A 500 -31.06 1.21 6.47
N VAL A 501 -32.10 2.03 6.54
CA VAL A 501 -32.80 2.50 5.32
C VAL A 501 -31.88 3.48 4.60
N ALA A 502 -31.79 3.41 3.26
CA ALA A 502 -31.14 4.46 2.49
C ALA A 502 -31.86 5.80 2.77
N GLU A 503 -31.13 6.79 3.23
CA GLU A 503 -31.70 8.14 3.35
C GLU A 503 -32.10 8.62 1.96
N ALA A 504 -33.39 8.94 1.80
CA ALA A 504 -33.87 9.63 0.61
C ALA A 504 -33.26 11.05 0.59
N PRO A 505 -32.91 11.62 -0.57
CA PRO A 505 -32.55 13.03 -0.65
C PRO A 505 -33.63 13.86 0.04
N SER A 506 -33.25 14.60 1.07
CA SER A 506 -34.19 15.53 1.70
C SER A 506 -34.40 16.70 0.75
N ASP A 507 -35.54 16.71 0.06
CA ASP A 507 -36.09 17.90 -0.61
C ASP A 507 -36.52 18.90 0.45
N GLU A 508 -35.66 19.42 1.27
CA GLU A 508 -35.93 20.54 2.15
C GLU A 508 -35.30 21.82 1.63
N ASN A 509 -36.14 22.60 1.03
CA ASN A 509 -36.00 24.05 0.82
C ASN A 509 -35.89 24.73 2.21
N PRO A 510 -34.94 25.65 2.48
CA PRO A 510 -34.77 26.24 3.81
C PRO A 510 -35.89 27.20 4.14
N ALA A 511 -36.87 26.76 4.93
CA ALA A 511 -37.84 27.61 5.57
C ALA A 511 -37.58 27.74 7.07
N ASN A 512 -37.15 28.93 7.45
CA ASN A 512 -37.15 29.68 8.69
C ASN A 512 -37.48 28.96 10.03
N PRO A 513 -36.68 29.20 11.10
CA PRO A 513 -36.77 28.47 12.35
C PRO A 513 -37.80 29.02 13.31
N THR A 514 -38.59 28.15 13.91
CA THR A 514 -39.36 28.47 15.12
C THR A 514 -39.21 27.44 16.22
N THR A 515 -38.61 27.90 17.32
CA THR A 515 -38.69 27.42 18.71
C THR A 515 -38.23 26.02 19.11
N SER A 516 -37.17 26.08 19.94
CA SER A 516 -36.63 25.04 20.82
C SER A 516 -37.59 24.41 21.81
N PRO A 517 -37.20 23.24 22.35
CA PRO A 517 -36.83 23.21 23.79
C PRO A 517 -35.53 22.54 24.13
N GLU A 518 -34.86 23.18 25.05
CA GLU A 518 -33.82 22.78 26.02
C GLU A 518 -32.93 21.56 25.74
N ALA A 519 -31.66 21.86 25.53
CA ALA A 519 -30.53 20.94 25.57
C ALA A 519 -29.68 21.16 26.82
N SER A 520 -29.25 20.09 27.42
CA SER A 520 -28.13 20.05 28.40
C SER A 520 -26.78 20.25 27.71
N PRO A 521 -25.75 20.75 28.42
CA PRO A 521 -24.67 21.49 27.81
C PRO A 521 -23.56 20.57 27.25
N GLY A 522 -23.30 20.70 25.97
CA GLY A 522 -22.10 20.20 25.30
C GLY A 522 -20.98 21.22 25.40
N THR A 523 -19.80 20.73 25.63
CA THR A 523 -18.55 21.49 25.73
C THR A 523 -18.15 22.08 24.39
N GLY A 524 -17.98 23.42 24.37
CA GLY A 524 -17.59 24.17 23.18
C GLY A 524 -16.12 24.08 22.86
N GLU A 525 -15.84 23.90 21.59
CA GLU A 525 -14.53 24.13 20.99
C GLU A 525 -14.18 25.61 20.97
N THR A 526 -13.03 25.96 21.51
CA THR A 526 -12.42 27.28 21.32
C THR A 526 -11.06 27.09 20.63
N SER A 527 -10.99 27.54 19.39
CA SER A 527 -9.75 27.74 18.68
C SER A 527 -8.91 28.83 19.33
N VAL A 528 -7.65 28.53 19.66
CA VAL A 528 -6.67 29.51 20.21
C VAL A 528 -5.59 29.72 19.14
N PRO A 529 -5.22 30.98 18.82
CA PRO A 529 -4.12 31.28 17.90
C PRO A 529 -2.76 31.01 18.55
N ALA A 530 -1.84 30.50 17.75
CA ALA A 530 -0.45 30.27 18.14
C ALA A 530 0.25 31.59 18.55
N THR A 531 0.73 31.64 19.77
CA THR A 531 1.67 32.66 20.23
C THR A 531 3.02 32.01 20.55
N GLU A 532 4.07 32.50 19.91
CA GLU A 532 5.46 32.16 20.24
C GLU A 532 5.76 32.47 21.71
N GLY A 533 6.03 31.43 22.49
CA GLY A 533 6.41 31.55 23.90
C GLY A 533 7.83 31.04 24.12
N LYS A 534 8.68 31.93 24.63
CA LYS A 534 10.04 31.62 25.10
C LYS A 534 9.99 30.58 26.23
N ASN A 535 10.85 29.60 26.12
CA ASN A 535 11.12 28.59 27.14
C ASN A 535 11.72 29.21 28.40
N PRO A 536 11.23 28.92 29.61
CA PRO A 536 11.98 29.13 30.86
C PRO A 536 12.60 27.80 31.31
N GLU A 537 13.86 27.86 31.72
CA GLU A 537 14.59 26.77 32.34
C GLU A 537 13.91 26.23 33.61
N GLY A 538 13.78 24.91 33.71
CA GLY A 538 13.78 24.15 34.94
C GLY A 538 12.53 24.22 35.81
N THR A 539 11.59 23.24 35.58
CA THR A 539 10.78 22.67 36.69
C THR A 539 10.34 21.26 36.25
N GLU A 540 10.63 20.28 37.12
CA GLU A 540 10.00 18.93 37.03
C GLU A 540 8.48 19.12 37.17
N GLY A 541 7.73 18.77 36.13
CA GLY A 541 6.27 18.74 36.13
C GLY A 541 5.67 19.07 34.79
N THR A 542 4.97 18.10 34.23
CA THR A 542 4.05 18.17 33.11
C THR A 542 4.62 17.86 31.71
N VAL A 543 4.93 16.59 31.47
CA VAL A 543 5.39 16.07 30.19
C VAL A 543 4.29 16.13 29.11
N CYS A 544 3.02 16.25 29.50
CA CYS A 544 1.87 16.15 28.59
C CYS A 544 1.04 17.45 28.47
N SER A 545 1.29 18.48 29.25
CA SER A 545 0.44 19.68 29.25
C SER A 545 0.60 20.47 27.95
N ALA A 546 -0.52 20.78 27.31
CA ALA A 546 -0.64 21.54 26.05
C ALA A 546 -0.23 20.80 24.76
N LYS A 547 0.04 19.49 24.77
CA LYS A 547 0.33 18.70 23.57
C LYS A 547 -0.96 18.21 22.89
N LEU A 548 -0.91 18.08 21.56
CA LEU A 548 -1.97 17.45 20.79
C LEU A 548 -1.91 15.94 20.99
N SER A 549 -3.02 15.33 21.40
CA SER A 549 -3.13 13.87 21.53
C SER A 549 -3.45 13.23 20.17
N LEU A 550 -2.61 12.31 19.73
CA LEU A 550 -2.79 11.49 18.53
C LEU A 550 -3.02 10.06 18.99
N ASP A 551 -4.21 9.51 18.79
CA ASP A 551 -4.62 8.21 19.30
C ASP A 551 -4.80 7.15 18.22
N ARG A 552 -4.83 7.52 16.95
CA ARG A 552 -5.00 6.64 15.79
C ARG A 552 -4.48 7.27 14.53
N GLY A 553 -4.35 6.45 13.47
CA GLY A 553 -3.94 6.90 12.13
C GLY A 553 -2.44 6.94 11.95
N HIS A 554 -2.01 7.30 10.75
CA HIS A 554 -0.65 7.21 10.26
C HIS A 554 0.21 8.41 10.64
N VAL A 555 1.41 8.15 11.16
CA VAL A 555 2.43 9.15 11.45
C VAL A 555 3.84 8.62 11.18
N ASP A 556 4.74 9.48 10.65
CA ASP A 556 6.15 9.14 10.44
C ASP A 556 7.08 10.09 11.19
N ILE A 557 8.06 9.53 11.87
CA ILE A 557 9.23 10.25 12.35
C ILE A 557 10.15 10.48 11.15
N MET A 558 10.05 11.64 10.53
CA MET A 558 10.71 11.95 9.26
C MET A 558 11.97 12.75 9.45
N SER A 559 13.00 12.46 8.62
CA SER A 559 14.18 13.29 8.48
C SER A 559 14.26 13.94 7.11
N VAL A 560 14.59 15.22 7.10
CA VAL A 560 14.97 15.94 5.88
C VAL A 560 16.33 16.62 6.12
N ARG A 561 17.11 16.79 5.04
CA ARG A 561 18.38 17.50 5.13
C ARG A 561 18.17 18.97 4.80
N GLU A 562 18.54 19.87 5.73
CA GLU A 562 18.56 21.30 5.50
C GLU A 562 19.99 21.82 5.64
N GLY A 563 20.63 22.05 4.48
CA GLY A 563 22.03 22.49 4.43
C GLY A 563 22.98 21.47 5.10
N ASP A 564 23.55 21.88 6.24
CA ASP A 564 24.54 21.13 7.00
C ASP A 564 23.97 20.41 8.25
N ALA A 565 22.65 20.25 8.33
CA ALA A 565 22.00 19.58 9.46
C ALA A 565 20.82 18.74 8.96
N PHE A 566 20.36 17.84 9.83
CA PHE A 566 19.06 17.20 9.68
C PHE A 566 18.00 18.02 10.42
N GLU A 567 16.77 18.04 9.89
CA GLU A 567 15.57 18.46 10.59
C GLU A 567 14.67 17.24 10.80
N THR A 568 14.28 16.98 12.05
CA THR A 568 13.31 15.96 12.41
C THR A 568 11.91 16.56 12.40
N LYS A 569 10.98 15.94 11.69
CA LYS A 569 9.56 16.32 11.62
C LYS A 569 8.70 15.10 11.90
N LEU A 570 7.52 15.30 12.46
CA LEU A 570 6.46 14.32 12.44
C LEU A 570 5.60 14.60 11.20
N LYS A 571 5.59 13.67 10.24
CA LYS A 571 4.61 13.64 9.16
C LYS A 571 3.32 13.07 9.75
N ASP A 572 2.28 13.88 9.87
CA ASP A 572 1.02 13.55 10.50
C ASP A 572 -0.08 13.50 9.44
N GLU A 573 -0.65 12.33 9.23
CA GLU A 573 -1.77 12.05 8.33
C GLU A 573 -3.02 11.55 9.10
N THR A 574 -3.05 11.76 10.42
CA THR A 574 -4.15 11.30 11.31
C THR A 574 -5.45 12.07 11.12
N ASN A 575 -5.43 13.25 10.52
CA ASN A 575 -6.57 14.18 10.48
C ASN A 575 -7.07 14.63 11.87
N ILE A 576 -6.22 14.52 12.91
CA ILE A 576 -6.49 15.00 14.27
C ILE A 576 -5.90 16.39 14.44
N GLY A 577 -6.75 17.36 14.76
CA GLY A 577 -6.37 18.78 14.94
C GLY A 577 -6.06 19.56 13.66
N ALA A 578 -5.92 18.91 12.52
CA ALA A 578 -5.81 19.49 11.19
C ALA A 578 -6.34 18.51 10.15
N SER A 579 -6.69 18.94 8.96
CA SER A 579 -7.11 18.09 7.84
C SER A 579 -5.96 17.89 6.86
N GLY A 580 -5.81 16.69 6.34
CA GLY A 580 -4.77 16.32 5.39
C GLY A 580 -3.38 16.24 6.02
N LEU A 581 -2.38 16.05 5.17
CA LEU A 581 -0.98 15.95 5.60
C LEU A 581 -0.53 17.21 6.34
N THR A 582 -0.02 17.04 7.55
CA THR A 582 0.50 18.11 8.41
C THR A 582 1.90 17.73 8.92
N TYR A 583 2.81 18.67 8.98
CA TYR A 583 4.13 18.48 9.62
C TYR A 583 4.15 19.11 11.00
N ARG A 584 4.54 18.35 12.03
CA ARG A 584 4.61 18.78 13.43
C ARG A 584 6.00 18.57 14.01
N LYS A 585 6.25 19.15 15.18
CA LYS A 585 7.37 18.76 16.05
C LYS A 585 6.92 17.60 16.94
N LEU A 586 7.82 16.68 17.26
CA LEU A 586 7.55 15.62 18.23
C LEU A 586 7.24 16.17 19.62
N ASP A 587 7.85 17.31 19.96
CA ASP A 587 7.60 18.01 21.23
C ASP A 587 6.15 18.52 21.39
N ASP A 588 5.41 18.70 20.29
CA ASP A 588 4.07 19.28 20.29
C ASP A 588 2.95 18.22 20.36
N VAL A 589 3.29 16.93 20.34
CA VAL A 589 2.32 15.82 20.30
C VAL A 589 2.54 14.82 21.43
N VAL A 590 1.49 14.08 21.75
CA VAL A 590 1.55 12.86 22.56
C VAL A 590 0.88 11.73 21.80
N PHE A 591 1.55 10.58 21.68
CA PHE A 591 0.91 9.37 21.17
C PHE A 591 0.12 8.72 22.30
N ALA A 592 -1.20 8.75 22.19
CA ALA A 592 -2.12 8.20 23.17
C ALA A 592 -2.49 6.77 22.74
N VAL A 593 -1.94 5.78 23.46
CA VAL A 593 -2.13 4.37 23.15
C VAL A 593 -3.12 3.78 24.15
N HIS A 594 -4.35 3.53 23.70
CA HIS A 594 -5.42 2.99 24.50
C HIS A 594 -5.22 1.51 24.85
N ASN A 595 -6.01 1.01 25.79
CA ASN A 595 -5.95 -0.39 26.21
C ASN A 595 -6.29 -1.40 25.08
N ASN A 596 -6.92 -0.98 23.99
CA ASN A 596 -7.14 -1.79 22.79
C ASN A 596 -5.84 -2.24 22.07
N ALA A 597 -4.71 -1.60 22.38
CA ALA A 597 -3.40 -2.01 21.89
C ALA A 597 -2.73 -3.07 22.79
N MET A 598 -3.37 -3.52 23.89
CA MET A 598 -2.82 -4.58 24.73
C MET A 598 -3.07 -5.96 24.13
N ILE A 599 -2.00 -6.75 24.10
CA ILE A 599 -2.04 -8.18 23.78
C ILE A 599 -1.43 -8.98 24.92
N SER A 600 -1.70 -10.27 25.01
CA SER A 600 -0.82 -11.16 25.80
C SER A 600 0.36 -11.56 24.95
N ARG A 601 1.60 -11.45 25.48
CA ARG A 601 2.80 -11.87 24.74
C ARG A 601 2.65 -13.33 24.30
N PRO A 602 2.57 -13.62 22.98
CA PRO A 602 2.33 -14.97 22.49
C PRO A 602 3.58 -15.86 22.64
N GLU A 603 3.40 -17.18 22.65
CA GLU A 603 4.50 -18.15 22.78
C GLU A 603 5.51 -18.12 21.62
N ASN A 604 5.07 -17.76 20.41
CA ASN A 604 5.96 -17.60 19.25
C ASN A 604 6.95 -16.43 19.41
N TYR A 605 6.72 -15.49 20.33
CA TYR A 605 7.67 -14.48 20.78
C TYR A 605 8.34 -14.86 22.11
N GLY A 606 8.37 -16.14 22.46
CA GLY A 606 8.96 -16.66 23.70
C GLY A 606 10.50 -16.66 23.73
N ASP A 607 11.16 -16.39 22.60
CA ASP A 607 12.62 -16.27 22.56
C ASP A 607 13.09 -15.13 23.47
N PRO A 608 14.19 -15.32 24.25
CA PRO A 608 14.73 -14.29 25.14
C PRO A 608 15.12 -12.98 24.45
N SER A 609 15.31 -12.96 23.15
CA SER A 609 15.55 -11.73 22.40
C SER A 609 14.36 -10.77 22.41
N PHE A 610 13.16 -11.24 22.76
CA PHE A 610 11.93 -10.47 22.88
C PHE A 610 11.52 -10.17 24.34
N ASP A 611 12.43 -10.34 25.32
CA ASP A 611 12.13 -10.10 26.74
C ASP A 611 11.78 -8.64 27.07
N PHE A 612 12.04 -7.69 26.15
CA PHE A 612 11.54 -6.33 26.25
C PHE A 612 10.00 -6.24 26.21
N MET A 613 9.30 -7.28 25.75
CA MET A 613 7.83 -7.35 25.78
C MET A 613 7.28 -7.69 27.19
N GLY A 614 8.12 -8.09 28.13
CA GLY A 614 7.70 -8.68 29.42
C GLY A 614 7.55 -10.21 29.32
N PRO A 615 7.10 -10.90 30.39
CA PRO A 615 6.94 -12.34 30.40
C PRO A 615 5.92 -12.87 29.39
N VAL A 616 6.14 -14.07 28.84
CA VAL A 616 5.16 -14.75 27.98
C VAL A 616 3.83 -14.95 28.73
N GLY A 617 2.72 -14.67 28.04
CA GLY A 617 1.37 -14.73 28.59
C GLY A 617 0.92 -13.48 29.37
N GLU A 618 1.85 -12.60 29.75
CA GLU A 618 1.53 -11.33 30.41
C GLU A 618 1.09 -10.27 29.39
N LYS A 619 0.34 -9.28 29.89
CA LYS A 619 -0.15 -8.16 29.04
C LYS A 619 1.00 -7.22 28.67
N THR A 620 1.10 -6.90 27.39
CA THR A 620 2.03 -5.91 26.79
C THR A 620 1.26 -5.03 25.81
N PHE A 621 1.70 -3.78 25.62
CA PHE A 621 1.14 -2.95 24.57
C PHE A 621 1.89 -3.24 23.27
N LEU A 622 1.16 -3.38 22.19
CA LEU A 622 1.71 -3.58 20.85
C LEU A 622 1.13 -2.56 19.88
N LEU A 623 2.00 -1.75 19.27
CA LEU A 623 1.69 -1.01 18.05
C LEU A 623 2.20 -1.88 16.90
N PRO A 624 1.31 -2.51 16.13
CA PRO A 624 1.73 -3.50 15.13
C PRO A 624 2.32 -2.84 13.90
N GLN A 625 3.18 -3.56 13.19
CA GLN A 625 3.76 -3.12 11.92
C GLN A 625 2.68 -2.88 10.85
N THR A 626 1.58 -3.60 10.87
CA THR A 626 0.42 -3.39 10.02
C THR A 626 -0.55 -2.40 10.67
N GLN A 627 -1.08 -1.46 9.91
CA GLN A 627 -2.02 -0.47 10.43
C GLN A 627 -3.24 -1.13 11.07
N LYS A 628 -3.54 -0.73 12.33
CA LYS A 628 -4.77 -1.05 13.05
C LYS A 628 -5.62 0.20 13.17
N ARG A 629 -6.92 0.13 12.87
CA ARG A 629 -7.84 1.28 12.72
C ARG A 629 -7.82 2.24 13.91
N ASP A 630 -7.97 1.75 15.11
CA ASP A 630 -8.13 2.55 16.33
C ASP A 630 -6.84 2.60 17.18
N VAL A 631 -5.68 2.53 16.54
CA VAL A 631 -4.36 2.61 17.16
C VAL A 631 -3.49 3.57 16.37
N ILE A 632 -2.72 4.41 17.07
CA ILE A 632 -1.70 5.24 16.42
C ILE A 632 -0.67 4.33 15.73
N TRP A 633 -0.30 4.65 14.52
CA TRP A 633 0.55 3.81 13.69
C TRP A 633 1.83 4.56 13.30
N PRO A 634 2.87 4.49 14.15
CA PRO A 634 4.12 5.21 13.92
C PRO A 634 5.06 4.45 12.99
N GLY A 635 5.64 5.19 12.06
CA GLY A 635 6.74 4.78 11.21
C GLY A 635 7.92 5.72 11.32
N TYR A 636 8.97 5.45 10.54
CA TYR A 636 10.06 6.39 10.29
C TYR A 636 10.28 6.56 8.79
N ASN A 637 10.71 7.77 8.37
CA ASN A 637 10.79 8.13 6.97
C ASN A 637 12.08 8.90 6.65
N THR A 638 12.86 8.36 5.73
CA THR A 638 14.10 8.96 5.21
C THR A 638 14.10 9.07 3.69
N GLU A 639 12.94 8.94 3.02
CA GLU A 639 12.82 8.93 1.55
C GLU A 639 13.40 10.18 0.88
N LYS A 640 13.42 11.32 1.59
CA LYS A 640 13.97 12.59 1.06
C LYS A 640 15.48 12.74 1.25
N LEU A 641 16.16 11.71 1.78
CA LEU A 641 17.61 11.73 1.98
C LEU A 641 18.31 11.03 0.80
N ASN A 642 19.41 11.63 0.35
CA ASN A 642 20.27 11.02 -0.67
C ASN A 642 21.43 10.26 0.00
N TYR A 643 21.31 8.95 0.09
CA TYR A 643 22.27 8.07 0.81
C TYR A 643 23.68 8.06 0.20
N LYS A 644 23.83 8.49 -1.05
CA LYS A 644 25.15 8.68 -1.69
C LYS A 644 25.98 9.80 -1.05
N ASP A 645 25.32 10.71 -0.31
CA ASP A 645 25.99 11.82 0.36
C ASP A 645 26.63 11.39 1.69
N TYR A 646 26.28 10.19 2.21
CA TYR A 646 26.69 9.72 3.52
C TYR A 646 27.72 8.62 3.43
N LYS A 647 28.64 8.61 4.39
CA LYS A 647 29.68 7.59 4.53
C LYS A 647 29.03 6.22 4.71
N ASP A 648 29.52 5.23 3.98
CA ASP A 648 29.00 3.87 3.96
C ASP A 648 27.48 3.80 3.60
N GLY A 649 26.90 4.91 3.16
CA GLY A 649 25.47 5.00 2.86
C GLY A 649 24.59 4.79 4.09
N VAL A 650 24.99 5.27 5.27
CA VAL A 650 24.25 5.05 6.53
C VAL A 650 23.75 6.35 7.12
N VAL A 651 22.46 6.34 7.53
CA VAL A 651 21.82 7.36 8.37
C VAL A 651 21.22 6.65 9.59
N GLN A 652 21.45 7.19 10.77
CA GLN A 652 21.03 6.60 12.04
C GLN A 652 19.84 7.35 12.62
N LEU A 653 18.78 6.63 12.95
CA LEU A 653 17.69 7.12 13.80
C LEU A 653 17.93 6.62 15.24
N ASN A 654 18.05 7.55 16.19
CA ASN A 654 18.22 7.24 17.60
C ASN A 654 16.92 7.54 18.35
N ILE A 655 16.39 6.55 19.10
CA ILE A 655 15.17 6.67 19.92
C ILE A 655 15.54 6.30 21.35
N LYS A 656 16.04 7.28 22.11
CA LYS A 656 16.62 7.07 23.43
C LYS A 656 15.61 7.36 24.54
N PRO A 657 15.41 6.46 25.51
CA PRO A 657 14.51 6.76 26.61
C PRO A 657 15.09 7.87 27.52
N VAL A 658 14.30 8.90 27.76
CA VAL A 658 14.55 9.95 28.76
C VAL A 658 13.88 9.59 30.08
N SER A 659 12.63 9.08 30.01
CA SER A 659 11.93 8.53 31.15
C SER A 659 11.00 7.41 30.72
N MET A 660 10.87 6.39 31.60
CA MET A 660 9.95 5.26 31.46
C MET A 660 9.35 4.91 32.81
N PRO A 661 8.21 4.22 32.87
CA PRO A 661 7.70 3.65 34.12
C PRO A 661 8.72 2.70 34.78
N GLU A 662 8.74 2.65 36.10
CA GLU A 662 9.70 1.84 36.86
C GLU A 662 9.68 0.36 36.47
N GLY A 663 10.84 -0.17 36.06
CA GLY A 663 11.02 -1.53 35.57
C GLY A 663 10.24 -1.84 34.29
N ALA A 664 9.90 -0.84 33.51
CA ALA A 664 9.37 -1.03 32.16
C ALA A 664 10.51 -1.25 31.16
N SER A 665 10.17 -1.92 30.07
CA SER A 665 11.01 -2.11 28.90
C SER A 665 10.22 -1.83 27.63
N PHE A 666 10.94 -1.56 26.53
CA PHE A 666 10.34 -1.43 25.20
C PHE A 666 11.30 -1.94 24.12
N GLY A 667 10.76 -2.27 22.96
CA GLY A 667 11.54 -2.67 21.82
C GLY A 667 10.79 -2.46 20.52
N MET A 668 11.55 -2.45 19.42
CA MET A 668 11.04 -2.34 18.06
C MET A 668 11.62 -3.45 17.20
N TRP A 669 10.79 -4.04 16.33
CA TRP A 669 11.26 -5.08 15.41
C TRP A 669 10.42 -5.13 14.13
N LEU A 670 11.00 -5.71 13.09
CA LEU A 670 10.28 -6.09 11.89
C LEU A 670 9.69 -7.49 12.03
N THR A 671 8.51 -7.70 11.49
CA THR A 671 7.92 -9.04 11.37
C THR A 671 8.75 -9.85 10.37
N GLY A 672 9.16 -11.05 10.75
CA GLY A 672 9.90 -11.97 9.89
C GLY A 672 9.02 -12.60 8.81
N ASN A 673 9.64 -13.41 7.95
CA ASN A 673 8.92 -14.21 6.96
C ASN A 673 7.88 -15.09 7.66
N LEU A 674 6.69 -15.21 7.06
CA LEU A 674 5.54 -15.95 7.62
C LEU A 674 4.99 -15.36 8.93
N GLY A 675 5.21 -14.07 9.20
CA GLY A 675 4.61 -13.38 10.36
C GLY A 675 5.24 -13.70 11.72
N GLY A 676 6.33 -14.47 11.75
CA GLY A 676 7.06 -14.75 12.97
C GLY A 676 7.98 -13.60 13.42
N PRO A 677 8.76 -13.81 14.50
CA PRO A 677 9.80 -12.88 14.92
C PRO A 677 10.82 -12.59 13.81
N GLY A 678 11.12 -11.30 13.62
CA GLY A 678 12.09 -10.84 12.62
C GLY A 678 13.22 -10.02 13.23
N GLU A 679 13.82 -9.13 12.44
CA GLU A 679 14.93 -8.29 12.86
C GLU A 679 14.56 -7.36 14.00
N ILE A 680 15.28 -7.40 15.12
CA ILE A 680 15.11 -6.46 16.24
C ILE A 680 15.90 -5.21 15.93
N LEU A 681 15.22 -4.07 15.97
CA LEU A 681 15.77 -2.76 15.63
C LEU A 681 16.14 -1.95 16.87
N VAL A 682 15.37 -2.11 17.95
CA VAL A 682 15.56 -1.44 19.24
C VAL A 682 15.27 -2.41 20.36
N ASP A 683 16.14 -2.46 21.38
CA ASP A 683 15.98 -3.31 22.56
C ASP A 683 16.45 -2.56 23.82
N SER A 684 15.51 -2.07 24.60
CA SER A 684 15.83 -1.32 25.84
C SER A 684 16.44 -2.19 26.94
N THR A 685 16.36 -3.52 26.85
CA THR A 685 17.00 -4.42 27.81
C THR A 685 18.50 -4.57 27.52
N LYS A 686 18.96 -4.15 26.34
CA LYS A 686 20.36 -4.20 25.89
C LYS A 686 20.97 -2.82 25.68
N ASP A 687 20.26 -1.75 26.04
CA ASP A 687 20.67 -0.36 25.77
C ASP A 687 20.90 -0.08 24.26
N ASP A 688 20.19 -0.80 23.39
CA ASP A 688 20.25 -0.64 21.94
C ASP A 688 19.08 0.22 21.45
N PHE A 689 19.39 1.46 21.00
CA PHE A 689 18.42 2.50 20.68
C PHE A 689 18.64 3.11 19.29
N THR A 690 19.44 2.46 18.45
CA THR A 690 19.86 3.01 17.16
C THR A 690 19.38 2.13 15.99
N ILE A 691 18.65 2.73 15.08
CA ILE A 691 18.23 2.10 13.84
C ILE A 691 19.12 2.61 12.71
N ASP A 692 19.91 1.73 12.10
CA ASP A 692 20.68 2.02 10.91
C ASP A 692 19.79 1.93 9.66
N THR A 693 19.64 3.04 8.95
CA THR A 693 19.03 3.04 7.63
C THR A 693 20.11 3.15 6.55
N THR A 694 20.05 2.30 5.52
CA THR A 694 21.09 2.20 4.47
C THR A 694 20.57 2.58 3.08
N PHE A 695 19.32 3.03 3.00
CA PHE A 695 18.65 3.45 1.77
C PHE A 695 17.48 4.37 2.13
N PRO A 696 16.96 5.18 1.16
CA PRO A 696 15.74 5.96 1.36
C PRO A 696 14.59 5.01 1.71
N THR A 697 14.01 5.16 2.88
CA THR A 697 12.97 4.24 3.37
C THR A 697 11.83 4.99 4.05
N HIS A 698 10.65 4.41 3.94
CA HIS A 698 9.49 4.66 4.76
C HIS A 698 9.09 3.31 5.35
N THR A 699 9.18 3.17 6.66
CA THR A 699 9.07 1.86 7.31
C THR A 699 8.25 1.96 8.59
N HIS A 700 7.24 1.10 8.71
CA HIS A 700 6.54 0.82 9.96
C HIS A 700 7.12 -0.43 10.61
N THR A 701 7.12 -0.46 11.93
CA THR A 701 7.68 -1.53 12.74
C THR A 701 6.72 -1.90 13.84
N ASN A 702 6.88 -3.09 14.42
CA ASN A 702 6.24 -3.39 15.68
C ASN A 702 6.92 -2.62 16.82
N TRP A 703 6.14 -2.00 17.70
CA TRP A 703 6.62 -1.39 18.94
C TRP A 703 5.93 -2.06 20.11
N ALA A 704 6.69 -2.62 21.07
CA ALA A 704 6.11 -3.18 22.27
C ALA A 704 6.57 -2.44 23.52
N PHE A 705 5.65 -2.37 24.51
CA PHE A 705 5.87 -1.70 25.80
C PHE A 705 5.35 -2.60 26.91
N SER A 706 6.24 -3.03 27.80
CA SER A 706 5.91 -4.06 28.81
C SER A 706 4.99 -3.58 29.93
N LYS A 707 4.80 -2.27 30.13
CA LYS A 707 3.96 -1.70 31.21
C LYS A 707 3.17 -0.48 30.75
N PRO A 708 1.99 -0.24 31.34
CA PRO A 708 1.30 1.04 31.17
C PRO A 708 2.05 2.18 31.86
N GLY A 709 1.86 3.40 31.36
CA GLY A 709 2.44 4.63 31.90
C GLY A 709 2.95 5.56 30.81
N THR A 710 3.63 6.64 31.21
CA THR A 710 4.16 7.62 30.28
C THR A 710 5.63 7.32 29.97
N TYR A 711 5.94 7.26 28.68
CA TYR A 711 7.29 7.11 28.13
C TYR A 711 7.67 8.38 27.42
N VAL A 712 8.92 8.81 27.58
CA VAL A 712 9.49 9.96 26.87
C VAL A 712 10.81 9.54 26.24
N PHE A 713 10.92 9.77 24.96
CA PHE A 713 12.10 9.46 24.17
C PHE A 713 12.74 10.71 23.60
N GLU A 714 14.05 10.83 23.67
CA GLU A 714 14.82 11.76 22.85
C GLU A 714 15.03 11.11 21.47
N VAL A 715 14.62 11.83 20.43
CA VAL A 715 14.71 11.38 19.03
C VAL A 715 15.67 12.27 18.27
N THR A 716 16.67 11.66 17.62
CA THR A 716 17.65 12.36 16.77
C THR A 716 17.99 11.52 15.54
N TYR A 717 18.26 12.21 14.43
CA TYR A 717 18.91 11.61 13.26
C TYR A 717 20.38 12.03 13.21
N THR A 718 21.26 11.08 12.90
CA THR A 718 22.71 11.33 12.78
C THR A 718 23.29 10.64 11.54
N ALA A 719 24.32 11.23 10.94
CA ALA A 719 25.12 10.63 9.88
C ALA A 719 26.52 11.25 9.81
N GLU A 720 27.44 10.59 9.11
CA GLU A 720 28.71 11.17 8.66
C GLU A 720 28.66 11.31 7.14
N THR A 721 28.96 12.49 6.61
CA THR A 721 29.02 12.68 5.16
C THR A 721 30.28 12.00 4.56
N THR A 722 30.29 11.81 3.24
CA THR A 722 31.44 11.21 2.53
C THR A 722 32.74 12.01 2.68
N ASP A 723 32.65 13.31 2.99
CA ASP A 723 33.79 14.19 3.29
C ASP A 723 34.15 14.24 4.80
N GLY A 724 33.51 13.41 5.62
CA GLY A 724 33.82 13.23 7.06
C GLY A 724 33.14 14.22 8.00
N LYS A 725 32.17 15.00 7.53
CA LYS A 725 31.40 15.93 8.38
C LYS A 725 30.31 15.16 9.11
N LYS A 726 30.21 15.34 10.42
CA LYS A 726 29.12 14.79 11.23
C LYS A 726 27.90 15.67 11.15
N LEU A 727 26.76 15.07 10.82
CA LEU A 727 25.45 15.71 10.79
C LEU A 727 24.61 15.17 11.94
N ALA A 728 23.79 16.03 12.52
CA ALA A 728 22.80 15.65 13.53
C ALA A 728 21.59 16.57 13.43
N SER A 729 20.42 16.04 13.77
CA SER A 729 19.23 16.86 14.02
C SER A 729 19.28 17.45 15.43
N GLN A 730 18.52 18.53 15.67
CA GLN A 730 18.23 18.94 17.04
C GLN A 730 17.39 17.87 17.73
N PRO A 731 17.70 17.51 19.00
CA PRO A 731 16.88 16.57 19.75
C PRO A 731 15.44 17.07 19.89
N GLN A 732 14.48 16.18 19.70
CA GLN A 732 13.06 16.39 19.99
C GLN A 732 12.55 15.27 20.92
N HIS A 733 11.49 15.53 21.70
CA HIS A 733 10.98 14.56 22.64
C HIS A 733 9.63 14.01 22.19
N LEU A 734 9.62 12.70 21.86
CA LEU A 734 8.40 11.95 21.62
C LEU A 734 7.85 11.49 22.98
N THR A 735 6.64 11.91 23.30
CA THR A 735 5.89 11.45 24.47
C THR A 735 4.87 10.41 24.06
N MET A 736 4.81 9.26 24.75
CA MET A 736 3.83 8.20 24.54
C MET A 736 3.13 7.88 25.87
N ALA A 737 1.79 7.96 25.88
CA ALA A 737 0.96 7.62 27.02
C ALA A 737 0.33 6.24 26.79
N MET A 738 0.83 5.20 27.48
CA MET A 738 0.41 3.82 27.33
C MET A 738 -0.68 3.45 28.35
N GLY A 739 -1.89 3.20 27.86
CA GLY A 739 -3.08 2.83 28.62
C GLY A 739 -3.96 4.00 29.01
N ASP A 740 -5.26 3.77 29.14
CA ASP A 740 -6.29 4.79 29.35
C ASP A 740 -6.03 5.63 30.61
N LYS A 741 -5.43 5.04 31.65
CA LYS A 741 -5.06 5.78 32.85
C LYS A 741 -3.94 6.78 32.58
N ALA A 742 -2.88 6.39 31.86
CA ALA A 742 -1.78 7.28 31.51
C ALA A 742 -2.26 8.44 30.62
N ILE A 743 -3.16 8.15 29.70
CA ILE A 743 -3.80 9.16 28.84
C ILE A 743 -4.62 10.15 29.68
N ALA A 744 -5.42 9.65 30.63
CA ALA A 744 -6.20 10.50 31.54
C ALA A 744 -5.32 11.35 32.46
N ASP A 745 -4.24 10.79 33.00
CA ASP A 745 -3.26 11.50 33.79
C ASP A 745 -2.57 12.62 32.97
N CYS A 746 -2.19 12.35 31.74
CA CYS A 746 -1.67 13.34 30.78
C CYS A 746 -2.66 14.48 30.49
N ALA A 747 -3.96 14.18 30.38
CA ALA A 747 -4.99 15.19 30.14
C ALA A 747 -5.28 16.05 31.39
N ALA A 748 -5.15 15.47 32.59
CA ALA A 748 -5.39 16.15 33.85
C ALA A 748 -4.29 17.18 34.21
N ASP A 749 -3.10 17.03 33.65
CA ASP A 749 -1.97 17.96 33.83
C ASP A 749 -2.13 19.32 33.12
N LYS A 750 -3.28 19.59 32.46
CA LYS A 750 -3.59 20.92 31.93
C LYS A 750 -3.73 21.92 33.08
N PRO A 751 -2.96 23.03 33.11
CA PRO A 751 -3.15 24.04 34.13
C PRO A 751 -4.57 24.60 34.04
N GLU A 752 -5.34 24.51 35.13
CA GLU A 752 -6.63 25.21 35.24
C GLU A 752 -6.45 26.68 34.89
N PRO A 753 -7.31 27.25 34.04
CA PRO A 753 -7.26 28.68 33.77
C PRO A 753 -7.48 29.43 35.09
N LYS A 754 -6.46 30.14 35.54
CA LYS A 754 -6.51 30.93 36.78
C LYS A 754 -7.73 31.85 36.70
N PRO A 755 -8.64 31.84 37.70
CA PRO A 755 -9.83 32.67 37.67
C PRO A 755 -9.39 34.13 37.56
N ALA A 756 -9.96 34.84 36.60
CA ALA A 756 -9.71 36.26 36.40
C ALA A 756 -10.06 37.04 37.69
N PRO A 757 -9.25 37.98 38.15
CA PRO A 757 -9.54 38.75 39.35
C PRO A 757 -10.83 39.56 39.13
N SER A 758 -11.82 39.35 40.00
CA SER A 758 -13.07 40.09 40.00
C SER A 758 -12.77 41.57 40.37
N SER A 759 -12.75 42.45 39.39
CA SER A 759 -12.73 43.86 39.60
C SER A 759 -14.17 44.40 39.72
N SER A 760 -14.61 44.52 40.95
CA SER A 760 -15.72 45.38 41.28
C SER A 760 -15.29 46.82 41.35
N SER A 761 -15.51 47.62 40.32
CA SER A 761 -15.58 49.08 40.41
C SER A 761 -16.54 49.63 39.37
N LYS A 762 -17.63 50.20 39.86
CA LYS A 762 -18.54 51.04 39.08
C LYS A 762 -17.79 52.28 38.60
N ALA A 763 -17.82 52.53 37.30
CA ALA A 763 -17.44 53.81 36.71
C ALA A 763 -18.67 54.45 36.05
N PRO A 764 -18.80 55.78 36.10
CA PRO A 764 -20.00 56.51 35.63
C PRO A 764 -20.00 56.74 34.12
N ALA A 765 -21.17 56.92 33.56
CA ALA A 765 -21.43 57.11 32.13
C ALA A 765 -20.76 58.35 31.53
N PRO A 766 -20.19 58.34 30.36
CA PRO A 766 -19.70 59.52 29.68
C PRO A 766 -20.80 60.17 28.82
N LYS A 767 -20.78 61.50 28.83
CA LYS A 767 -21.54 62.43 27.99
C LYS A 767 -21.15 62.30 26.52
N PRO A 768 -22.04 62.64 25.56
CA PRO A 768 -21.76 62.57 24.14
C PRO A 768 -20.90 63.78 23.70
N ALA A 769 -19.92 63.55 22.85
CA ALA A 769 -19.09 64.51 22.16
C ALA A 769 -19.43 64.59 20.65
N PRO A 770 -19.18 65.71 19.98
CA PRO A 770 -19.80 66.10 18.72
C PRO A 770 -19.11 65.50 17.51
N SER A 771 -19.92 65.32 16.49
CA SER A 771 -19.52 64.84 15.16
C SER A 771 -18.48 65.74 14.46
N SER A 772 -17.42 65.18 13.93
CA SER A 772 -16.61 65.79 12.89
C SER A 772 -16.43 64.83 11.71
N THR A 773 -16.93 65.25 10.59
CA THR A 773 -16.73 64.70 9.25
C THR A 773 -15.25 64.84 8.86
N SER A 774 -14.61 63.74 8.46
CA SER A 774 -13.39 63.83 7.70
C SER A 774 -13.33 62.75 6.64
N ALA A 775 -12.91 63.17 5.46
CA ALA A 775 -12.91 62.49 4.19
C ALA A 775 -11.98 61.28 4.11
N ALA A 776 -12.37 60.28 3.36
CA ALA A 776 -11.59 59.11 3.00
C ALA A 776 -10.37 59.48 2.14
N PRO A 777 -9.21 58.88 2.34
CA PRO A 777 -8.08 59.01 1.42
C PRO A 777 -8.22 58.06 0.22
N LYS A 778 -7.87 58.58 -0.96
CA LYS A 778 -7.80 57.87 -2.25
C LYS A 778 -6.74 56.76 -2.21
N PRO A 779 -6.98 55.62 -2.93
CA PRO A 779 -6.00 54.55 -3.04
C PRO A 779 -4.79 54.97 -3.90
N LYS A 780 -3.59 54.55 -3.47
CA LYS A 780 -2.35 54.65 -4.24
C LYS A 780 -2.35 53.66 -5.41
N PRO A 781 -1.73 54.01 -6.55
CA PRO A 781 -1.68 53.13 -7.74
C PRO A 781 -0.75 51.96 -7.53
N GLN A 782 -1.17 50.78 -8.01
CA GLN A 782 -0.33 49.58 -8.10
C GLN A 782 0.84 49.77 -9.07
N PRO A 783 1.98 49.15 -8.84
CA PRO A 783 3.10 49.14 -9.76
C PRO A 783 2.80 48.21 -10.96
N LYS A 784 3.17 48.72 -12.12
CA LYS A 784 3.06 48.03 -13.43
C LYS A 784 4.00 46.82 -13.47
N PRO A 785 3.63 45.67 -14.03
CA PRO A 785 4.52 44.53 -14.14
C PRO A 785 5.67 44.79 -15.12
N GLU A 786 6.88 44.40 -14.70
CA GLU A 786 8.06 44.39 -15.56
C GLU A 786 7.95 43.37 -16.69
N PRO A 787 8.49 43.66 -17.89
CA PRO A 787 8.47 42.76 -19.03
C PRO A 787 9.44 41.60 -18.84
N LYS A 788 8.99 40.37 -19.17
CA LYS A 788 9.82 39.15 -19.25
C LYS A 788 10.98 39.34 -20.25
N PRO A 789 12.17 38.84 -19.94
CA PRO A 789 13.28 38.88 -20.90
C PRO A 789 13.02 37.97 -22.09
N GLN A 790 13.26 38.47 -23.29
CA GLN A 790 13.28 37.67 -24.51
C GLN A 790 14.50 36.74 -24.55
N PRO A 791 14.39 35.52 -25.12
CA PRO A 791 15.52 34.62 -25.29
C PRO A 791 16.53 35.18 -26.28
N LYS A 792 17.82 35.09 -25.92
CA LYS A 792 18.95 35.41 -26.78
C LYS A 792 19.04 34.38 -27.92
N PRO A 793 19.44 34.81 -29.13
CA PRO A 793 19.66 33.89 -30.25
C PRO A 793 20.89 33.00 -30.01
N GLN A 794 20.74 31.72 -30.35
CA GLN A 794 21.85 30.75 -30.39
C GLN A 794 22.87 31.11 -31.49
N PRO A 795 24.15 30.85 -31.23
CA PRO A 795 25.17 30.98 -32.28
C PRO A 795 25.11 29.78 -33.23
N HIS A 796 25.32 30.05 -34.52
CA HIS A 796 25.52 29.04 -35.54
C HIS A 796 26.78 28.21 -35.29
N GLU A 797 26.64 26.88 -35.33
CA GLU A 797 27.77 25.93 -35.30
C GLU A 797 28.52 25.95 -36.66
N GLU A 798 29.78 26.28 -36.61
CA GLU A 798 30.74 25.93 -37.66
C GLU A 798 31.29 24.55 -37.35
N GLY A 799 31.28 23.66 -38.37
CA GLY A 799 31.67 22.29 -38.25
C GLY A 799 33.12 22.06 -37.80
N SER A 800 33.28 21.21 -36.80
CA SER A 800 34.56 20.68 -36.37
C SER A 800 34.56 19.17 -36.59
N SER A 801 35.56 18.68 -37.30
CA SER A 801 35.81 17.30 -37.71
C SER A 801 35.98 16.39 -36.48
N PHE A 802 35.18 15.34 -36.43
CA PHE A 802 35.28 14.28 -35.43
C PHE A 802 36.54 13.43 -35.60
N ASN A 803 37.29 13.22 -34.53
CA ASN A 803 38.42 12.31 -34.48
C ASN A 803 37.96 11.02 -33.78
N PRO A 804 37.90 9.86 -34.45
CA PRO A 804 37.30 8.62 -33.89
C PRO A 804 38.08 7.98 -32.73
N LEU A 805 39.29 8.47 -32.42
CA LEU A 805 40.12 7.95 -31.34
C LEU A 805 39.70 8.41 -29.90
N SER A 806 38.87 9.45 -29.79
CA SER A 806 38.45 9.98 -28.47
C SER A 806 37.31 9.20 -27.81
N LEU A 807 36.64 8.32 -28.53
CA LEU A 807 35.52 7.49 -28.00
C LEU A 807 35.96 6.11 -27.53
N VAL A 808 37.10 5.58 -28.00
CA VAL A 808 37.56 4.21 -27.66
C VAL A 808 38.15 4.15 -26.25
N LEU A 809 38.81 5.19 -25.78
CA LEU A 809 39.46 5.18 -24.47
C LEU A 809 38.49 5.14 -23.26
N PRO A 810 37.36 5.92 -23.23
CA PRO A 810 36.38 5.81 -22.17
C PRO A 810 35.65 4.46 -22.12
N VAL A 811 35.35 3.87 -23.28
CA VAL A 811 34.66 2.57 -23.35
C VAL A 811 35.58 1.44 -22.90
N VAL A 812 36.86 1.45 -23.27
CA VAL A 812 37.84 0.46 -22.78
C VAL A 812 38.07 0.60 -21.29
N LEU A 813 38.16 1.81 -20.74
CA LEU A 813 38.30 2.04 -19.31
C LEU A 813 37.03 1.61 -18.55
N ALA A 814 35.84 1.89 -19.07
CA ALA A 814 34.59 1.42 -18.48
C ALA A 814 34.48 -0.11 -18.45
N THR A 815 34.89 -0.77 -19.54
CA THR A 815 34.90 -2.25 -19.63
C THR A 815 35.90 -2.88 -18.66
N ILE A 816 37.08 -2.28 -18.52
CA ILE A 816 38.12 -2.75 -17.57
C ILE A 816 37.60 -2.53 -16.12
N PHE A 817 36.98 -1.40 -15.84
CA PHE A 817 36.42 -1.10 -14.52
C PHE A 817 35.27 -2.06 -14.19
N GLN A 818 34.39 -2.34 -15.14
CA GLN A 818 33.28 -3.30 -15.00
C GLN A 818 33.81 -4.72 -14.73
N ALA A 819 34.83 -5.16 -15.48
CA ALA A 819 35.47 -6.47 -15.28
C ALA A 819 36.14 -6.57 -13.91
N PHE A 820 36.82 -5.49 -13.45
CA PHE A 820 37.46 -5.45 -12.13
C PHE A 820 36.41 -5.45 -11.01
N PHE A 821 35.30 -4.70 -11.19
CA PHE A 821 34.20 -4.65 -10.23
C PHE A 821 33.49 -6.01 -10.12
N ASN A 822 33.25 -6.69 -11.24
CA ASN A 822 32.68 -8.03 -11.25
C ASN A 822 33.62 -9.05 -10.59
N PHE A 823 34.90 -9.00 -10.88
CA PHE A 823 35.91 -9.85 -10.23
C PHE A 823 35.95 -9.62 -8.72
N TYR A 824 35.92 -8.35 -8.25
CA TYR A 824 35.90 -8.02 -6.83
C TYR A 824 34.63 -8.53 -6.16
N ARG A 825 33.47 -8.32 -6.78
CA ARG A 825 32.18 -8.79 -6.29
C ARG A 825 32.18 -10.32 -6.14
N ASP A 826 32.60 -11.02 -7.17
CA ASP A 826 32.54 -12.49 -7.22
C ASP A 826 33.57 -13.17 -6.30
N HIS A 827 34.63 -12.47 -5.89
CA HIS A 827 35.69 -12.97 -4.99
C HIS A 827 35.79 -12.19 -3.67
N ARG A 828 34.78 -11.38 -3.32
CA ARG A 828 34.80 -10.51 -2.13
C ARG A 828 35.15 -11.28 -0.85
N ALA A 829 34.49 -12.40 -0.61
CA ALA A 829 34.68 -13.21 0.58
C ALA A 829 36.13 -13.81 0.70
N GLU A 830 36.76 -14.07 -0.42
CA GLU A 830 38.16 -14.55 -0.47
C GLU A 830 39.15 -13.40 -0.29
N ILE A 831 38.89 -12.26 -0.91
CA ILE A 831 39.68 -11.03 -0.78
C ILE A 831 39.61 -10.50 0.64
N ASP A 832 38.41 -10.45 1.25
CA ASP A 832 38.25 -10.03 2.65
C ASP A 832 38.92 -11.00 3.65
N ARG A 833 38.93 -12.32 3.35
CA ARG A 833 39.66 -13.32 4.14
C ARG A 833 41.17 -13.15 4.03
N TRP A 834 41.66 -12.89 2.83
CA TRP A 834 43.06 -12.62 2.55
C TRP A 834 43.54 -11.30 3.19
N MET A 835 42.75 -10.23 3.08
CA MET A 835 43.01 -8.92 3.70
C MET A 835 43.04 -9.00 5.23
N ARG A 836 42.10 -9.76 5.85
CA ARG A 836 42.16 -10.02 7.31
C ARG A 836 43.41 -10.80 7.73
N GLY A 837 43.85 -11.70 6.87
CA GLY A 837 45.13 -12.43 7.11
C GLY A 837 46.36 -11.53 7.05
N LEU A 838 46.34 -10.46 6.25
CA LEU A 838 47.43 -9.49 6.11
C LEU A 838 47.47 -8.43 7.22
N THR A 839 46.29 -8.05 7.75
CA THR A 839 46.17 -6.96 8.73
C THR A 839 46.19 -7.46 10.18
N GLY A 840 46.11 -8.75 10.42
CA GLY A 840 46.16 -9.34 11.75
C GLY A 840 44.99 -8.98 12.68
N ARG A 841 43.83 -8.55 12.10
CA ARG A 841 42.61 -8.26 12.83
C ARG A 841 41.43 -9.07 12.26
#